data_07f56ed97d6ae9edd404b228c8cdd14d
#
_entry.id   07f56ed97d6ae9edd404b228c8cdd14d
#
_cell.length_a   1.000
_cell.length_b   1.000
_cell.length_c   1.000
_cell.angle_alpha   90.00
_cell.angle_beta   90.00
_cell.angle_gamma   90.00
#
_symmetry.space_group_name_H-M   'P 1'
#
loop_
_entity.id
_entity.type
_entity.pdbx_description
1 polymer ?
#
loop_
_entity_poly.entity_id
_entity_poly.type
_entity_poly.pdbx_seq_one_letter_code
_entity_poly.pdbx_strand_id
1 'polypeptide(L)'
;METIRQTFSVANLYLNASADTIYQHLMNTQGIVAVTVALSDRNVTVEFDPSIITADIIIAKIKACGYQAYTREIPTSDMLIPQDNKVSIKPNYRILFIFVVDVILLAILWIMHITPWIGLIFSLYSLYVGRFIFMHAKEEIQKGNPSSATIGSIAVMITFLYGIYLTTQNTANAYPFIISMIAILGTNIYKTKYLKYMQQCSSTSLNIKQYIPENTAVFNKTGEVIEETSQLKKNQILIIRPNENIPCDGIVVEGYASVDESTLTGVQSNITKSEGSYVYAGTRCLQGSLQIKVEKIGEKTTLLQFAKLAKETANDKSFDSPFKNFSKYLFLYSIITAIILFFGWILVGKSFSIAISISIAVLASVAMNALTIASEKEVLEKAIHAAKNHVLFRNVDALETAGKAETLFLEQDDVLIGSKPEVTDFIPVDDTDLNIMRYIAYTLSNKRHDSYSRAINRYLKSQKISSTNLSVLTNFQKTHQSDLIQNTYKLCNIHDFSNNNLITDSTNQKIDELIHQGKTVFILIGEEQVIGLIAMQKPIVPNSLQAISSLKELIDVHLFTHGNTEEIQHIQDSCGIKNIHANVDINEKENLIKSCSHDSISMYASAESSCTSSTADINVQFGIPQNLDSDDNDIILTRKRLSDLVFAIQTSAKLNQQIQFKQIAIIAYHVLAVILFGFITPIFFDIPLPAILPCITSIYVVRFLLNYHK
;
A
#
# COMPACT_ATOMS: atom_id res chain seq x y z
N MET A 1 -17.46 -41.56 5.39
CA MET A 1 -18.22 -40.32 5.15
C MET A 1 -17.19 -39.21 5.01
N GLU A 2 -17.06 -38.60 3.84
CA GLU A 2 -16.21 -37.42 3.66
C GLU A 2 -16.99 -36.22 4.20
N THR A 3 -16.60 -35.72 5.37
CA THR A 3 -17.16 -34.48 5.93
C THR A 3 -16.35 -33.29 5.50
N ILE A 4 -17.01 -32.20 5.13
CA ILE A 4 -16.38 -30.91 4.80
C ILE A 4 -16.59 -29.96 5.97
N ARG A 5 -15.52 -29.28 6.39
CA ARG A 5 -15.57 -28.25 7.40
C ARG A 5 -15.55 -26.86 6.75
N GLN A 6 -16.62 -26.09 6.94
CA GLN A 6 -16.76 -24.77 6.34
C GLN A 6 -17.16 -23.72 7.39
N THR A 7 -16.61 -22.52 7.27
CA THR A 7 -16.88 -21.40 8.17
C THR A 7 -17.76 -20.38 7.48
N PHE A 8 -18.83 -19.94 8.17
CA PHE A 8 -19.77 -18.93 7.74
C PHE A 8 -19.64 -17.70 8.63
N SER A 9 -19.57 -16.52 8.06
CA SER A 9 -19.68 -15.27 8.79
C SER A 9 -21.13 -14.91 9.00
N VAL A 10 -21.53 -14.60 10.24
CA VAL A 10 -22.91 -14.31 10.60
C VAL A 10 -23.03 -12.87 11.08
N ALA A 11 -23.83 -12.07 10.39
CA ALA A 11 -24.09 -10.70 10.76
C ALA A 11 -24.96 -10.62 12.02
N ASN A 12 -24.67 -9.65 12.91
CA ASN A 12 -25.43 -9.36 14.12
C ASN A 12 -25.42 -10.46 15.21
N LEU A 13 -24.41 -11.32 15.23
CA LEU A 13 -24.22 -12.34 16.25
C LEU A 13 -23.47 -11.77 17.46
N TYR A 14 -24.18 -11.28 18.48
CA TYR A 14 -23.57 -10.57 19.63
C TYR A 14 -23.90 -11.20 21.00
N LEU A 15 -24.94 -12.01 21.11
CA LEU A 15 -25.44 -12.55 22.37
C LEU A 15 -25.23 -14.05 22.44
N ASN A 16 -24.91 -14.56 23.65
CA ASN A 16 -24.80 -16.01 23.90
C ASN A 16 -26.11 -16.74 23.54
N ALA A 17 -27.26 -16.16 23.88
CA ALA A 17 -28.56 -16.71 23.53
C ALA A 17 -28.78 -16.87 22.02
N SER A 18 -28.21 -15.97 21.22
CA SER A 18 -28.24 -16.04 19.75
C SER A 18 -27.34 -17.16 19.22
N ALA A 19 -26.17 -17.33 19.81
CA ALA A 19 -25.25 -18.41 19.49
C ALA A 19 -25.88 -19.78 19.80
N ASP A 20 -26.51 -19.91 20.97
CA ASP A 20 -27.18 -21.13 21.37
C ASP A 20 -28.37 -21.47 20.43
N THR A 21 -29.13 -20.47 20.01
CA THR A 21 -30.24 -20.66 19.05
C THR A 21 -29.73 -21.19 17.70
N ILE A 22 -28.69 -20.59 17.16
CA ILE A 22 -28.07 -21.03 15.87
C ILE A 22 -27.49 -22.45 16.06
N TYR A 23 -26.76 -22.70 17.16
CA TYR A 23 -26.17 -23.99 17.45
C TYR A 23 -27.24 -25.10 17.49
N GLN A 24 -28.29 -24.91 18.26
CA GLN A 24 -29.39 -25.90 18.41
C GLN A 24 -30.11 -26.13 17.07
N HIS A 25 -30.36 -25.07 16.31
CA HIS A 25 -31.07 -25.18 15.03
C HIS A 25 -30.27 -25.91 13.99
N LEU A 26 -28.95 -25.69 13.92
CA LEU A 26 -28.06 -26.38 13.01
C LEU A 26 -27.78 -27.81 13.42
N MET A 27 -27.54 -28.09 14.72
CA MET A 27 -27.30 -29.45 15.21
C MET A 27 -28.51 -30.40 15.03
N ASN A 28 -29.73 -29.85 15.01
CA ASN A 28 -30.96 -30.62 14.73
C ASN A 28 -31.19 -30.84 13.23
N THR A 29 -30.25 -30.44 12.35
CA THR A 29 -30.39 -30.59 10.89
C THR A 29 -29.64 -31.84 10.42
N GLN A 30 -30.33 -32.70 9.69
CA GLN A 30 -29.75 -33.95 9.13
C GLN A 30 -28.60 -33.64 8.16
N GLY A 31 -27.45 -34.30 8.33
CA GLY A 31 -26.26 -34.10 7.54
C GLY A 31 -25.22 -33.17 8.18
N ILE A 32 -25.49 -32.56 9.32
CA ILE A 32 -24.52 -31.79 10.10
C ILE A 32 -23.91 -32.66 11.20
N VAL A 33 -22.58 -32.68 11.27
CA VAL A 33 -21.83 -33.52 12.22
C VAL A 33 -21.39 -32.70 13.43
N ALA A 34 -20.91 -31.48 13.22
CA ALA A 34 -20.48 -30.61 14.30
C ALA A 34 -20.69 -29.12 13.94
N VAL A 35 -20.99 -28.33 14.97
CA VAL A 35 -21.17 -26.89 14.87
C VAL A 35 -20.34 -26.21 15.94
N THR A 36 -19.59 -25.19 15.60
CA THR A 36 -18.86 -24.33 16.54
C THR A 36 -19.22 -22.88 16.26
N VAL A 37 -19.73 -22.19 17.29
CA VAL A 37 -20.10 -20.76 17.17
C VAL A 37 -19.07 -19.91 17.92
N ALA A 38 -18.32 -19.10 17.22
CA ALA A 38 -17.35 -18.16 17.78
C ALA A 38 -17.92 -16.74 17.78
N LEU A 39 -18.37 -16.28 18.94
CA LEU A 39 -18.97 -14.96 19.12
C LEU A 39 -17.94 -13.83 18.90
N SER A 40 -16.69 -14.04 19.33
CA SER A 40 -15.61 -13.07 19.14
C SER A 40 -15.40 -12.69 17.66
N ASP A 41 -15.49 -13.70 16.79
CA ASP A 41 -15.23 -13.57 15.37
C ASP A 41 -16.50 -13.50 14.53
N ARG A 42 -17.67 -13.65 15.19
CA ARG A 42 -18.99 -13.75 14.54
C ARG A 42 -19.04 -14.83 13.46
N ASN A 43 -18.37 -15.94 13.71
CA ASN A 43 -18.25 -17.03 12.79
C ASN A 43 -18.97 -18.28 13.33
N VAL A 44 -19.62 -18.99 12.42
CA VAL A 44 -20.18 -20.31 12.65
C VAL A 44 -19.45 -21.30 11.76
N THR A 45 -18.69 -22.21 12.37
CA THR A 45 -18.01 -23.28 11.66
C THR A 45 -18.86 -24.53 11.73
N VAL A 46 -19.22 -25.08 10.58
CA VAL A 46 -20.08 -26.27 10.45
C VAL A 46 -19.29 -27.36 9.75
N GLU A 47 -19.31 -28.54 10.32
CA GLU A 47 -18.82 -29.77 9.71
C GLU A 47 -20.03 -30.60 9.25
N PHE A 48 -20.12 -30.87 7.96
CA PHE A 48 -21.29 -31.47 7.33
C PHE A 48 -20.91 -32.43 6.19
N ASP A 49 -21.84 -33.33 5.85
CA ASP A 49 -21.73 -34.24 4.73
C ASP A 49 -22.28 -33.56 3.44
N PRO A 50 -21.43 -33.29 2.45
CA PRO A 50 -21.84 -32.58 1.24
C PRO A 50 -22.80 -33.39 0.35
N SER A 51 -22.92 -34.68 0.57
CA SER A 51 -23.90 -35.53 -0.14
C SER A 51 -25.33 -35.39 0.39
N ILE A 52 -25.50 -34.87 1.63
CA ILE A 52 -26.80 -34.73 2.30
C ILE A 52 -27.24 -33.25 2.36
N ILE A 53 -26.31 -32.33 2.63
CA ILE A 53 -26.61 -30.91 2.80
C ILE A 53 -25.59 -30.04 2.11
N THR A 54 -26.05 -28.93 1.50
CA THR A 54 -25.18 -27.96 0.82
C THR A 54 -24.99 -26.70 1.66
N ALA A 55 -23.91 -25.92 1.37
CA ALA A 55 -23.62 -24.67 2.05
C ALA A 55 -24.79 -23.67 1.96
N ASP A 56 -25.51 -23.62 0.85
CA ASP A 56 -26.66 -22.72 0.65
C ASP A 56 -27.82 -23.07 1.58
N ILE A 57 -28.02 -24.35 1.88
CA ILE A 57 -29.06 -24.80 2.82
C ILE A 57 -28.67 -24.41 4.27
N ILE A 58 -27.38 -24.48 4.61
CA ILE A 58 -26.88 -24.03 5.92
C ILE A 58 -27.09 -22.54 6.07
N ILE A 59 -26.79 -21.73 5.05
CA ILE A 59 -27.05 -20.29 5.04
C ILE A 59 -28.54 -20.00 5.22
N ALA A 60 -29.41 -20.72 4.49
CA ALA A 60 -30.85 -20.57 4.60
C ALA A 60 -31.38 -20.90 6.01
N LYS A 61 -30.80 -21.92 6.67
CA LYS A 61 -31.11 -22.30 8.04
C LYS A 61 -30.70 -21.23 9.07
N ILE A 62 -29.50 -20.65 8.92
CA ILE A 62 -29.05 -19.52 9.76
C ILE A 62 -29.96 -18.31 9.53
N LYS A 63 -30.38 -18.07 8.29
CA LYS A 63 -31.32 -17.00 7.93
C LYS A 63 -32.72 -17.22 8.54
N ALA A 64 -33.17 -18.48 8.65
CA ALA A 64 -34.43 -18.81 9.32
C ALA A 64 -34.39 -18.50 10.83
N CYS A 65 -33.20 -18.48 11.44
CA CYS A 65 -33.01 -18.02 12.82
C CYS A 65 -32.98 -16.48 12.96
N GLY A 66 -33.17 -15.73 11.87
CA GLY A 66 -33.18 -14.28 11.87
C GLY A 66 -31.82 -13.62 11.64
N TYR A 67 -30.78 -14.40 11.26
CA TYR A 67 -29.42 -13.92 11.04
C TYR A 67 -29.03 -14.05 9.59
N GLN A 68 -28.24 -13.08 9.08
CA GLN A 68 -27.66 -13.18 7.74
C GLN A 68 -26.32 -13.89 7.84
N ALA A 69 -26.14 -14.97 7.08
CA ALA A 69 -24.90 -15.70 6.98
C ALA A 69 -24.35 -15.66 5.57
N TYR A 70 -23.02 -15.61 5.47
CA TYR A 70 -22.28 -15.61 4.22
C TYR A 70 -21.24 -16.72 4.29
N THR A 71 -21.03 -17.45 3.19
CA THR A 71 -19.84 -18.31 3.05
C THR A 71 -18.61 -17.41 3.15
N ARG A 72 -17.66 -17.79 4.02
CA ARG A 72 -16.43 -17.03 4.19
C ARG A 72 -15.52 -17.22 2.98
N GLU A 73 -15.77 -16.47 1.97
CA GLU A 73 -14.86 -15.70 1.19
C GLU A 73 -15.43 -14.30 1.18
N ILE A 74 -15.32 -13.60 2.34
CA ILE A 74 -15.32 -12.14 2.27
C ILE A 74 -13.98 -11.85 1.61
N PRO A 75 -13.98 -11.40 0.35
CA PRO A 75 -12.75 -10.93 -0.24
C PRO A 75 -12.33 -9.75 0.62
N THR A 76 -11.25 -9.90 1.34
CA THR A 76 -10.54 -8.80 2.02
C THR A 76 -10.02 -7.78 1.00
N SER A 77 -10.45 -7.88 -0.24
CA SER A 77 -10.01 -7.14 -1.41
C SER A 77 -10.97 -6.09 -1.93
N ASP A 78 -12.16 -5.90 -1.36
CA ASP A 78 -13.16 -5.01 -1.96
C ASP A 78 -13.02 -3.53 -1.57
N MET A 79 -11.91 -3.17 -0.92
CA MET A 79 -11.86 -1.87 -0.25
C MET A 79 -11.33 -0.68 -1.06
N LEU A 80 -10.72 -0.86 -2.17
CA LEU A 80 -10.28 0.22 -3.08
C LEU A 80 -10.11 -0.27 -4.52
N ILE A 81 -10.74 -1.42 -4.89
CA ILE A 81 -10.44 -2.03 -6.17
C ILE A 81 -11.73 -2.30 -6.93
N PRO A 82 -11.81 -1.84 -8.17
CA PRO A 82 -12.89 -2.24 -9.05
C PRO A 82 -12.81 -3.74 -9.29
N GLN A 83 -13.93 -4.43 -9.16
CA GLN A 83 -14.12 -5.68 -9.86
C GLN A 83 -13.65 -5.48 -11.30
N ASP A 84 -12.81 -6.39 -11.75
CA ASP A 84 -12.35 -6.51 -13.13
C ASP A 84 -13.53 -6.48 -14.11
N ASN A 85 -14.08 -5.32 -14.40
CA ASN A 85 -14.59 -5.06 -15.70
C ASN A 85 -13.36 -5.00 -16.60
N LYS A 86 -12.87 -6.19 -16.99
CA LYS A 86 -11.91 -6.36 -18.08
C LYS A 86 -12.53 -5.65 -19.27
N VAL A 87 -12.26 -4.37 -19.39
CA VAL A 87 -12.41 -3.70 -20.66
C VAL A 87 -11.40 -4.40 -21.56
N SER A 88 -11.88 -5.41 -22.27
CA SER A 88 -11.11 -6.15 -23.26
C SER A 88 -10.85 -5.22 -24.46
N ILE A 89 -10.03 -4.21 -24.21
CA ILE A 89 -9.48 -3.39 -25.29
C ILE A 89 -8.42 -4.27 -25.95
N LYS A 90 -8.82 -5.03 -26.95
CA LYS A 90 -7.87 -5.81 -27.76
C LYS A 90 -6.97 -4.83 -28.50
N PRO A 91 -5.65 -5.00 -28.46
CA PRO A 91 -4.74 -4.14 -29.21
C PRO A 91 -5.10 -4.21 -30.69
N ASN A 92 -5.23 -3.06 -31.32
CA ASN A 92 -5.58 -2.99 -32.73
C ASN A 92 -4.39 -3.41 -33.60
N TYR A 93 -4.33 -4.69 -33.95
CA TYR A 93 -3.25 -5.27 -34.78
C TYR A 93 -3.39 -4.95 -36.28
N ARG A 94 -4.44 -4.25 -36.72
CA ARG A 94 -4.65 -3.95 -38.17
C ARG A 94 -3.46 -3.28 -38.83
N ILE A 95 -2.81 -2.37 -38.13
CA ILE A 95 -1.64 -1.66 -38.68
C ILE A 95 -0.44 -2.62 -38.79
N LEU A 96 -0.18 -3.46 -37.79
CA LEU A 96 0.87 -4.47 -37.86
C LEU A 96 0.63 -5.44 -39.03
N PHE A 97 -0.62 -5.83 -39.23
CA PHE A 97 -0.99 -6.72 -40.33
C PHE A 97 -0.64 -6.10 -41.71
N ILE A 98 -0.87 -4.80 -41.91
CA ILE A 98 -0.48 -4.08 -43.14
C ILE A 98 1.03 -4.22 -43.36
N PHE A 99 1.86 -3.93 -42.34
CA PHE A 99 3.32 -4.02 -42.47
C PHE A 99 3.81 -5.45 -42.74
N VAL A 100 3.15 -6.46 -42.14
CA VAL A 100 3.48 -7.87 -42.43
C VAL A 100 3.15 -8.24 -43.88
N VAL A 101 1.99 -7.79 -44.36
CA VAL A 101 1.59 -8.02 -45.78
C VAL A 101 2.58 -7.31 -46.73
N ASP A 102 2.95 -6.06 -46.45
CA ASP A 102 3.92 -5.32 -47.25
C ASP A 102 5.29 -6.03 -47.31
N VAL A 103 5.78 -6.57 -46.16
CA VAL A 103 7.04 -7.33 -46.10
C VAL A 103 6.95 -8.61 -46.94
N ILE A 104 5.83 -9.35 -46.85
CA ILE A 104 5.63 -10.60 -47.61
C ILE A 104 5.58 -10.28 -49.12
N LEU A 105 4.83 -9.24 -49.50
CA LEU A 105 4.68 -8.85 -50.90
C LEU A 105 5.99 -8.39 -51.49
N LEU A 106 6.82 -7.64 -50.78
CA LEU A 106 8.14 -7.22 -51.19
C LEU A 106 9.12 -8.37 -51.28
N ALA A 107 9.04 -9.37 -50.40
CA ALA A 107 9.85 -10.58 -50.47
C ALA A 107 9.51 -11.38 -51.73
N ILE A 108 8.23 -11.46 -52.12
CA ILE A 108 7.81 -12.09 -53.39
C ILE A 108 8.37 -11.33 -54.59
N LEU A 109 8.24 -9.99 -54.60
CA LEU A 109 8.78 -9.15 -55.68
C LEU A 109 10.29 -9.28 -55.78
N TRP A 110 11.03 -9.44 -54.70
CA TRP A 110 12.46 -9.70 -54.67
C TRP A 110 12.81 -11.06 -55.31
N ILE A 111 12.09 -12.10 -54.95
CA ILE A 111 12.28 -13.44 -55.52
C ILE A 111 11.97 -13.46 -57.02
N MET A 112 10.96 -12.72 -57.45
CA MET A 112 10.59 -12.56 -58.87
C MET A 112 11.49 -11.64 -59.68
N HIS A 113 12.54 -11.09 -59.09
CA HIS A 113 13.49 -10.14 -59.71
C HIS A 113 12.82 -8.93 -60.40
N ILE A 114 11.67 -8.48 -59.87
CA ILE A 114 10.97 -7.29 -60.37
C ILE A 114 11.77 -6.01 -60.07
N THR A 115 11.56 -4.97 -60.82
CA THR A 115 12.30 -3.68 -60.65
C THR A 115 12.04 -3.07 -59.26
N PRO A 116 13.09 -2.63 -58.54
CA PRO A 116 12.98 -2.15 -57.16
C PRO A 116 12.22 -0.82 -56.98
N TRP A 117 11.86 -0.13 -58.07
CA TRP A 117 11.04 1.08 -58.06
C TRP A 117 9.67 0.88 -57.41
N ILE A 118 9.07 -0.31 -57.60
CA ILE A 118 7.79 -0.63 -56.92
C ILE A 118 8.00 -0.65 -55.40
N GLY A 119 9.10 -1.23 -54.90
CA GLY A 119 9.46 -1.22 -53.51
C GLY A 119 9.62 0.17 -52.91
N LEU A 120 10.10 1.13 -53.70
CA LEU A 120 10.23 2.52 -53.27
C LEU A 120 8.86 3.16 -53.00
N ILE A 121 7.84 2.85 -53.79
CA ILE A 121 6.48 3.36 -53.57
C ILE A 121 5.93 2.83 -52.24
N PHE A 122 6.11 1.56 -51.97
CA PHE A 122 5.72 0.96 -50.68
C PHE A 122 6.47 1.58 -49.50
N SER A 123 7.77 1.90 -49.69
CA SER A 123 8.57 2.53 -48.63
C SER A 123 8.09 3.96 -48.31
N LEU A 124 7.73 4.76 -49.32
CA LEU A 124 7.16 6.10 -49.14
C LEU A 124 5.79 6.06 -48.42
N TYR A 125 4.92 5.10 -48.81
CA TYR A 125 3.65 4.87 -48.12
C TYR A 125 3.87 4.50 -46.67
N SER A 126 4.76 3.56 -46.38
CA SER A 126 5.08 3.13 -45.03
C SER A 126 5.67 4.26 -44.18
N LEU A 127 6.53 5.15 -44.73
CA LEU A 127 7.00 6.34 -44.05
C LEU A 127 5.88 7.32 -43.70
N TYR A 128 4.93 7.51 -44.61
CA TYR A 128 3.76 8.36 -44.35
C TYR A 128 2.92 7.81 -43.20
N VAL A 129 2.64 6.50 -43.17
CA VAL A 129 1.92 5.85 -42.11
C VAL A 129 2.67 5.90 -40.77
N GLY A 130 4.00 5.75 -40.81
CA GLY A 130 4.86 5.71 -39.62
C GLY A 130 5.37 7.08 -39.15
N ARG A 131 4.93 8.20 -39.73
CA ARG A 131 5.44 9.55 -39.41
C ARG A 131 5.44 9.92 -37.93
N PHE A 132 4.51 9.37 -37.17
CA PHE A 132 4.43 9.67 -35.74
C PHE A 132 5.64 9.16 -34.94
N ILE A 133 6.37 8.14 -35.42
CA ILE A 133 7.59 7.65 -34.77
C ILE A 133 8.67 8.71 -34.81
N PHE A 134 8.82 9.43 -35.95
CA PHE A 134 9.75 10.52 -36.09
C PHE A 134 9.38 11.71 -35.18
N MET A 135 8.09 11.95 -34.98
CA MET A 135 7.62 12.98 -34.03
C MET A 135 8.00 12.60 -32.60
N HIS A 136 7.80 11.35 -32.19
CA HIS A 136 8.24 10.87 -30.90
C HIS A 136 9.76 10.93 -30.74
N ALA A 137 10.53 10.52 -31.75
CA ALA A 137 11.97 10.62 -31.72
C ALA A 137 12.45 12.07 -31.53
N LYS A 138 11.78 13.03 -32.19
CA LYS A 138 12.07 14.47 -32.01
C LYS A 138 11.82 14.92 -30.57
N GLU A 139 10.67 14.51 -29.97
CA GLU A 139 10.36 14.82 -28.58
C GLU A 139 11.37 14.21 -27.60
N GLU A 140 11.81 12.96 -27.83
CA GLU A 140 12.84 12.30 -27.04
C GLU A 140 14.18 13.03 -27.06
N ILE A 141 14.61 13.46 -28.25
CA ILE A 141 15.85 14.26 -28.43
C ILE A 141 15.74 15.62 -27.75
N GLN A 142 14.60 16.31 -27.91
CA GLN A 142 14.38 17.61 -27.27
C GLN A 142 14.39 17.55 -25.75
N LYS A 143 13.90 16.44 -25.17
CA LYS A 143 13.96 16.18 -23.73
C LYS A 143 15.32 15.66 -23.25
N GLY A 144 16.29 15.51 -24.14
CA GLY A 144 17.63 15.00 -23.82
C GLY A 144 17.66 13.51 -23.43
N ASN A 145 16.61 12.74 -23.78
CA ASN A 145 16.46 11.32 -23.42
C ASN A 145 16.19 10.47 -24.67
N PRO A 146 17.20 10.25 -25.52
CA PRO A 146 17.05 9.41 -26.70
C PRO A 146 16.70 7.97 -26.29
N SER A 147 15.71 7.38 -26.95
CA SER A 147 15.24 6.03 -26.69
C SER A 147 15.13 5.22 -28.00
N SER A 148 14.35 4.15 -27.97
CA SER A 148 14.23 3.26 -29.14
C SER A 148 13.51 3.91 -30.32
N ALA A 149 12.65 4.93 -30.13
CA ALA A 149 12.06 5.64 -31.24
C ALA A 149 13.14 6.42 -31.99
N THR A 150 14.10 7.00 -31.27
CA THR A 150 15.26 7.69 -31.85
C THR A 150 16.16 6.73 -32.64
N ILE A 151 16.54 5.57 -32.04
CA ILE A 151 17.36 4.55 -32.76
C ILE A 151 16.62 4.00 -33.97
N GLY A 152 15.35 3.66 -33.78
CA GLY A 152 14.51 3.15 -34.86
C GLY A 152 14.37 4.14 -36.01
N SER A 153 14.23 5.44 -35.72
CA SER A 153 14.19 6.50 -36.74
C SER A 153 15.52 6.66 -37.48
N ILE A 154 16.64 6.58 -36.77
CA ILE A 154 17.98 6.60 -37.39
C ILE A 154 18.15 5.39 -38.33
N ALA A 155 17.83 4.17 -37.85
CA ALA A 155 17.95 2.97 -38.68
C ALA A 155 17.04 3.02 -39.90
N VAL A 156 15.78 3.51 -39.75
CA VAL A 156 14.84 3.70 -40.88
C VAL A 156 15.41 4.69 -41.90
N MET A 157 15.96 5.82 -41.44
CA MET A 157 16.53 6.83 -42.34
C MET A 157 17.76 6.28 -43.12
N ILE A 158 18.67 5.58 -42.45
CA ILE A 158 19.83 4.97 -43.09
C ILE A 158 19.37 3.93 -44.13
N THR A 159 18.44 3.04 -43.79
CA THR A 159 17.92 2.01 -44.70
C THR A 159 17.20 2.62 -45.90
N PHE A 160 16.43 3.68 -45.68
CA PHE A 160 15.70 4.38 -46.72
C PHE A 160 16.64 5.07 -47.73
N LEU A 161 17.57 5.86 -47.23
CA LEU A 161 18.53 6.59 -48.10
C LEU A 161 19.39 5.64 -48.91
N TYR A 162 19.87 4.56 -48.27
CA TYR A 162 20.69 3.57 -48.98
C TYR A 162 19.85 2.72 -49.93
N GLY A 163 18.62 2.40 -49.58
CA GLY A 163 17.66 1.74 -50.46
C GLY A 163 17.33 2.55 -51.71
N ILE A 164 17.16 3.88 -51.61
CA ILE A 164 17.00 4.79 -52.74
C ILE A 164 18.24 4.74 -53.66
N TYR A 165 19.44 4.85 -53.08
CA TYR A 165 20.69 4.80 -53.85
C TYR A 165 20.80 3.51 -54.68
N LEU A 166 20.54 2.34 -54.06
CA LEU A 166 20.59 1.08 -54.77
C LEU A 166 19.46 0.93 -55.80
N THR A 167 18.29 1.51 -55.56
CA THR A 167 17.18 1.53 -56.53
C THR A 167 17.54 2.34 -57.76
N THR A 168 18.22 3.47 -57.60
CA THR A 168 18.70 4.28 -58.75
C THR A 168 19.74 3.53 -59.58
N GLN A 169 20.52 2.62 -58.99
CA GLN A 169 21.44 1.72 -59.67
C GLN A 169 20.73 0.49 -60.29
N ASN A 170 19.40 0.38 -60.09
CA ASN A 170 18.58 -0.74 -60.57
C ASN A 170 19.10 -2.11 -60.12
N THR A 171 19.67 -2.20 -58.92
CA THR A 171 20.23 -3.42 -58.36
C THR A 171 19.21 -4.16 -57.49
N ALA A 172 19.12 -5.52 -57.64
CA ALA A 172 18.26 -6.36 -56.83
C ALA A 172 18.61 -6.26 -55.33
N ASN A 173 19.79 -5.80 -54.94
CA ASN A 173 20.25 -5.56 -53.58
C ASN A 173 19.51 -4.42 -52.86
N ALA A 174 18.66 -3.63 -53.55
CA ALA A 174 17.81 -2.62 -52.92
C ALA A 174 16.70 -3.24 -52.03
N TYR A 175 16.16 -4.42 -52.39
CA TYR A 175 15.07 -5.05 -51.67
C TYR A 175 15.37 -5.36 -50.20
N PRO A 176 16.51 -5.96 -49.79
CA PRO A 176 16.85 -6.19 -48.41
C PRO A 176 16.75 -4.93 -47.53
N PHE A 177 17.13 -3.77 -48.04
CA PHE A 177 17.09 -2.48 -47.32
C PHE A 177 15.65 -1.95 -47.24
N ILE A 178 14.88 -1.99 -48.32
CA ILE A 178 13.47 -1.60 -48.32
C ILE A 178 12.66 -2.45 -47.33
N ILE A 179 12.86 -3.79 -47.37
CA ILE A 179 12.22 -4.71 -46.46
C ILE A 179 12.64 -4.44 -44.99
N SER A 180 13.94 -4.17 -44.76
CA SER A 180 14.45 -3.80 -43.43
C SER A 180 13.79 -2.54 -42.88
N MET A 181 13.68 -1.50 -43.74
CA MET A 181 13.02 -0.25 -43.37
C MET A 181 11.59 -0.47 -42.90
N ILE A 182 10.78 -1.22 -43.68
CA ILE A 182 9.39 -1.50 -43.38
C ILE A 182 9.27 -2.36 -42.11
N ALA A 183 10.14 -3.36 -41.96
CA ALA A 183 10.16 -4.22 -40.77
C ALA A 183 10.48 -3.43 -39.48
N ILE A 184 11.50 -2.55 -39.53
CA ILE A 184 11.89 -1.71 -38.39
C ILE A 184 10.76 -0.74 -38.04
N LEU A 185 10.15 -0.11 -39.03
CA LEU A 185 9.05 0.84 -38.83
C LEU A 185 7.82 0.13 -38.22
N GLY A 186 7.40 -1.01 -38.79
CA GLY A 186 6.30 -1.82 -38.30
C GLY A 186 6.52 -2.32 -36.87
N THR A 187 7.75 -2.73 -36.55
CA THR A 187 8.15 -3.16 -35.21
C THR A 187 8.04 -2.04 -34.18
N ASN A 188 8.50 -0.84 -34.53
CA ASN A 188 8.41 0.31 -33.63
C ASN A 188 6.96 0.77 -33.42
N ILE A 189 6.13 0.74 -34.48
CA ILE A 189 4.69 1.00 -34.37
C ILE A 189 4.02 -0.01 -33.45
N TYR A 190 4.32 -1.29 -33.62
CA TYR A 190 3.78 -2.33 -32.77
C TYR A 190 4.18 -2.13 -31.31
N LYS A 191 5.47 -1.93 -31.04
CA LYS A 191 5.97 -1.66 -29.68
C LYS A 191 5.24 -0.48 -29.04
N THR A 192 5.15 0.66 -29.71
CA THR A 192 4.47 1.87 -29.19
C THR A 192 2.99 1.63 -28.90
N LYS A 193 2.27 0.93 -29.79
CA LYS A 193 0.84 0.61 -29.58
C LYS A 193 0.61 -0.42 -28.49
N TYR A 194 1.45 -1.44 -28.42
CA TYR A 194 1.41 -2.45 -27.36
C TYR A 194 1.62 -1.82 -25.97
N LEU A 195 2.49 -0.80 -25.91
CA LEU A 195 2.71 0.00 -24.72
C LEU A 195 1.49 0.75 -24.25
N LYS A 196 0.89 1.55 -25.14
CA LYS A 196 -0.33 2.28 -24.81
C LYS A 196 -1.43 1.35 -24.35
N TYR A 197 -1.53 0.16 -24.97
CA TYR A 197 -2.46 -0.87 -24.52
C TYR A 197 -2.18 -1.35 -23.09
N MET A 198 -0.92 -1.66 -22.77
CA MET A 198 -0.54 -2.13 -21.43
C MET A 198 -0.76 -1.05 -20.37
N GLN A 199 -0.44 0.22 -20.65
CA GLN A 199 -0.74 1.35 -19.75
C GLN A 199 -2.24 1.52 -19.51
N GLN A 200 -3.08 1.38 -20.54
CA GLN A 200 -4.54 1.44 -20.40
C GLN A 200 -5.12 0.29 -19.58
N CYS A 201 -4.58 -0.93 -19.74
CA CYS A 201 -4.99 -2.08 -18.93
C CYS A 201 -4.63 -1.93 -17.45
N SER A 202 -3.55 -1.24 -17.15
CA SER A 202 -3.07 -1.01 -15.78
C SER A 202 -3.79 0.16 -15.10
N SER A 203 -4.34 1.12 -15.85
CA SER A 203 -5.13 2.23 -15.33
C SER A 203 -6.58 1.83 -15.04
N THR A 204 -6.76 0.76 -14.26
CA THR A 204 -8.10 0.35 -13.81
C THR A 204 -8.68 1.47 -12.94
N SER A 205 -9.78 2.04 -13.36
CA SER A 205 -10.44 3.13 -12.65
C SER A 205 -10.92 2.66 -11.28
N LEU A 206 -10.38 3.26 -10.21
CA LEU A 206 -10.88 3.10 -8.85
C LEU A 206 -12.34 3.62 -8.82
N ASN A 207 -13.29 2.72 -8.71
CA ASN A 207 -14.73 3.12 -8.71
C ASN A 207 -15.18 3.49 -7.29
N ILE A 208 -14.70 4.66 -6.81
CA ILE A 208 -14.95 5.17 -5.46
C ILE A 208 -16.37 5.72 -5.32
N LYS A 209 -17.01 6.04 -6.45
CA LYS A 209 -18.37 6.63 -6.45
C LYS A 209 -19.41 5.77 -5.72
N GLN A 210 -19.22 4.48 -5.62
CA GLN A 210 -20.15 3.58 -4.91
C GLN A 210 -20.16 3.77 -3.38
N TYR A 211 -19.11 4.37 -2.80
CA TYR A 211 -19.01 4.59 -1.35
C TYR A 211 -19.57 5.94 -0.90
N ILE A 212 -19.77 6.87 -1.83
CA ILE A 212 -20.31 8.19 -1.56
C ILE A 212 -21.77 8.20 -1.99
N PRO A 213 -22.73 8.48 -1.08
CA PRO A 213 -24.16 8.54 -1.43
C PRO A 213 -24.45 9.72 -2.37
N GLU A 214 -25.36 9.55 -3.31
CA GLU A 214 -25.75 10.60 -4.25
C GLU A 214 -26.53 11.73 -3.55
N ASN A 215 -27.34 11.40 -2.52
CA ASN A 215 -28.16 12.33 -1.77
C ASN A 215 -27.87 12.21 -0.27
N THR A 216 -27.99 13.31 0.45
CA THR A 216 -27.77 13.38 1.89
C THR A 216 -28.74 14.34 2.57
N ALA A 217 -29.02 14.12 3.86
CA ALA A 217 -29.89 14.95 4.68
C ALA A 217 -29.12 16.13 5.29
N VAL A 218 -29.48 17.34 4.92
CA VAL A 218 -28.91 18.59 5.42
C VAL A 218 -29.87 19.23 6.44
N PHE A 219 -29.35 19.61 7.58
CA PHE A 219 -30.12 20.31 8.62
C PHE A 219 -30.05 21.82 8.40
N ASN A 220 -31.18 22.42 8.06
CA ASN A 220 -31.34 23.85 7.87
C ASN A 220 -32.26 24.46 8.95
N LYS A 221 -32.28 25.78 9.06
CA LYS A 221 -33.14 26.52 10.01
C LYS A 221 -34.65 26.19 9.85
N THR A 222 -35.07 25.71 8.71
CA THR A 222 -36.46 25.34 8.36
C THR A 222 -36.75 23.86 8.53
N GLY A 223 -35.78 23.06 8.96
CA GLY A 223 -35.88 21.61 9.11
C GLY A 223 -34.89 20.84 8.25
N GLU A 224 -35.16 19.57 8.09
CA GLU A 224 -34.34 18.66 7.29
C GLU A 224 -34.71 18.73 5.80
N VAL A 225 -33.68 18.87 4.95
CA VAL A 225 -33.83 18.91 3.48
C VAL A 225 -32.87 17.90 2.86
N ILE A 226 -33.33 17.13 1.90
CA ILE A 226 -32.46 16.21 1.14
C ILE A 226 -31.82 17.02 0.01
N GLU A 227 -30.49 17.08 0.00
CA GLU A 227 -29.68 17.73 -1.02
C GLU A 227 -28.78 16.72 -1.72
N GLU A 228 -28.43 17.00 -2.96
CA GLU A 228 -27.44 16.21 -3.71
C GLU A 228 -26.04 16.42 -3.12
N THR A 229 -25.29 15.33 -2.88
CA THR A 229 -23.94 15.39 -2.24
C THR A 229 -22.97 16.29 -3.02
N SER A 230 -23.15 16.44 -4.33
CA SER A 230 -22.36 17.33 -5.18
C SER A 230 -22.55 18.83 -4.87
N GLN A 231 -23.69 19.21 -4.26
CA GLN A 231 -24.07 20.60 -3.97
C GLN A 231 -23.76 21.03 -2.53
N LEU A 232 -23.22 20.14 -1.71
CA LEU A 232 -22.86 20.43 -0.32
C LEU A 232 -21.88 21.60 -0.22
N LYS A 233 -22.00 22.37 0.87
CA LYS A 233 -21.13 23.50 1.17
C LYS A 233 -20.45 23.31 2.53
N LYS A 234 -19.23 23.86 2.66
CA LYS A 234 -18.50 23.88 3.93
C LYS A 234 -19.35 24.53 5.03
N ASN A 235 -19.27 23.98 6.23
CA ASN A 235 -20.00 24.39 7.45
C ASN A 235 -21.52 24.06 7.45
N GLN A 236 -22.06 23.35 6.47
CA GLN A 236 -23.40 22.78 6.61
C GLN A 236 -23.42 21.67 7.67
N ILE A 237 -24.57 21.42 8.27
CA ILE A 237 -24.77 20.33 9.22
C ILE A 237 -25.55 19.23 8.50
N LEU A 238 -24.99 18.02 8.51
CA LEU A 238 -25.60 16.83 7.94
C LEU A 238 -26.10 15.91 9.02
N ILE A 239 -27.21 15.20 8.76
CA ILE A 239 -27.72 14.16 9.63
C ILE A 239 -27.41 12.81 8.99
N ILE A 240 -26.64 11.98 9.71
CA ILE A 240 -26.29 10.61 9.28
C ILE A 240 -27.03 9.62 10.16
N ARG A 241 -27.75 8.72 9.55
CA ARG A 241 -28.56 7.69 10.21
C ARG A 241 -27.87 6.32 10.20
N PRO A 242 -28.35 5.37 10.99
CA PRO A 242 -27.83 4.00 10.97
C PRO A 242 -27.89 3.41 9.56
N ASN A 243 -26.79 2.72 9.18
CA ASN A 243 -26.58 2.10 7.88
C ASN A 243 -26.38 3.06 6.69
N GLU A 244 -26.28 4.36 6.92
CA GLU A 244 -25.92 5.33 5.87
C GLU A 244 -24.41 5.50 5.75
N ASN A 245 -23.95 5.75 4.52
CA ASN A 245 -22.57 6.12 4.26
C ASN A 245 -22.39 7.62 4.50
N ILE A 246 -21.24 8.01 5.05
CA ILE A 246 -20.90 9.40 5.31
C ILE A 246 -20.46 10.06 3.99
N PRO A 247 -21.11 11.17 3.56
CA PRO A 247 -20.89 11.75 2.23
C PRO A 247 -19.65 12.66 2.13
N CYS A 248 -19.14 13.15 3.26
CA CYS A 248 -18.06 14.14 3.32
C CYS A 248 -17.17 13.95 4.54
N ASP A 249 -16.02 14.61 4.58
CA ASP A 249 -15.24 14.71 5.80
C ASP A 249 -15.77 15.84 6.68
N GLY A 250 -15.82 15.58 7.99
CA GLY A 250 -16.36 16.58 8.92
C GLY A 250 -16.13 16.25 10.39
N ILE A 251 -16.62 17.13 11.25
CA ILE A 251 -16.55 16.99 12.70
C ILE A 251 -17.96 16.74 13.24
N VAL A 252 -18.07 15.79 14.16
CA VAL A 252 -19.33 15.51 14.87
C VAL A 252 -19.65 16.67 15.80
N VAL A 253 -20.81 17.29 15.59
CA VAL A 253 -21.32 18.38 16.43
C VAL A 253 -22.23 17.84 17.53
N GLU A 254 -23.01 16.82 17.22
CA GLU A 254 -23.94 16.19 18.15
C GLU A 254 -24.16 14.72 17.80
N GLY A 255 -24.40 13.89 18.81
CA GLY A 255 -24.73 12.49 18.64
C GLY A 255 -23.63 11.53 19.04
N TYR A 256 -23.97 10.25 18.94
CA TYR A 256 -23.08 9.14 19.27
C TYR A 256 -23.37 7.99 18.32
N ALA A 257 -22.34 7.47 17.67
CA ALA A 257 -22.48 6.38 16.74
C ALA A 257 -21.27 5.47 16.70
N SER A 258 -21.51 4.21 16.31
CA SER A 258 -20.48 3.27 15.89
C SER A 258 -20.31 3.37 14.38
N VAL A 259 -19.11 3.71 13.93
CA VAL A 259 -18.77 3.91 12.51
C VAL A 259 -17.77 2.87 12.05
N ASP A 260 -18.03 2.28 10.90
CA ASP A 260 -17.11 1.39 10.21
C ASP A 260 -16.20 2.23 9.28
N GLU A 261 -14.94 2.33 9.65
CA GLU A 261 -13.92 3.02 8.86
C GLU A 261 -13.11 2.07 7.95
N SER A 262 -13.58 0.84 7.78
CA SER A 262 -12.89 -0.17 6.98
C SER A 262 -12.62 0.25 5.54
N THR A 263 -13.46 1.12 4.98
CA THR A 263 -13.27 1.69 3.64
C THR A 263 -11.93 2.45 3.51
N LEU A 264 -11.46 3.08 4.57
CA LEU A 264 -10.20 3.82 4.60
C LEU A 264 -9.09 3.03 5.29
N THR A 265 -9.40 2.41 6.42
CA THR A 265 -8.41 1.73 7.26
C THR A 265 -8.23 0.25 6.94
N GLY A 266 -9.16 -0.36 6.18
CA GLY A 266 -9.16 -1.79 5.88
C GLY A 266 -9.33 -2.70 7.08
N VAL A 267 -9.53 -2.16 8.26
CA VAL A 267 -9.79 -2.92 9.47
C VAL A 267 -11.27 -2.82 9.79
N GLN A 268 -11.96 -3.94 9.81
CA GLN A 268 -13.35 -4.00 10.32
C GLN A 268 -13.31 -3.77 11.84
N SER A 269 -13.19 -2.51 12.23
CA SER A 269 -13.29 -2.10 13.63
C SER A 269 -14.40 -1.07 13.74
N ASN A 270 -15.35 -1.35 14.63
CA ASN A 270 -16.39 -0.40 14.95
C ASN A 270 -15.80 0.68 15.85
N ILE A 271 -15.53 1.84 15.27
CA ILE A 271 -14.98 2.98 16.00
C ILE A 271 -16.12 3.83 16.51
N THR A 272 -16.12 4.08 17.82
CA THR A 272 -17.10 4.96 18.43
C THR A 272 -16.76 6.42 18.14
N LYS A 273 -17.70 7.16 17.58
CA LYS A 273 -17.64 8.59 17.33
C LYS A 273 -18.62 9.32 18.24
N SER A 274 -18.15 10.40 18.82
CA SER A 274 -18.92 11.29 19.69
C SER A 274 -18.62 12.75 19.32
N GLU A 275 -19.27 13.68 19.98
CA GLU A 275 -19.04 15.12 19.78
C GLU A 275 -17.54 15.46 19.77
N GLY A 276 -17.10 16.25 18.79
CA GLY A 276 -15.70 16.61 18.53
C GLY A 276 -14.89 15.57 17.75
N SER A 277 -15.43 14.36 17.50
CA SER A 277 -14.74 13.33 16.71
C SER A 277 -14.73 13.69 15.23
N TYR A 278 -13.62 13.41 14.53
CA TYR A 278 -13.53 13.56 13.09
C TYR A 278 -14.08 12.30 12.38
N VAL A 279 -14.81 12.50 11.29
CA VAL A 279 -15.38 11.44 10.44
C VAL A 279 -15.01 11.64 8.99
N TYR A 280 -14.93 10.57 8.23
CA TYR A 280 -14.42 10.55 6.87
C TYR A 280 -15.48 10.14 5.85
N ALA A 281 -15.43 10.73 4.67
CA ALA A 281 -16.25 10.33 3.52
C ALA A 281 -16.06 8.85 3.16
N GLY A 282 -17.17 8.19 2.77
CA GLY A 282 -17.16 6.79 2.36
C GLY A 282 -17.14 5.78 3.51
N THR A 283 -17.06 6.22 4.78
CA THR A 283 -17.23 5.37 5.95
C THR A 283 -18.72 5.16 6.25
N ARG A 284 -19.08 4.10 6.99
CA ARG A 284 -20.47 3.73 7.21
C ARG A 284 -20.87 3.84 8.68
N CYS A 285 -21.95 4.55 8.97
CA CYS A 285 -22.59 4.55 10.27
C CYS A 285 -23.30 3.22 10.49
N LEU A 286 -22.91 2.44 11.51
CA LEU A 286 -23.50 1.13 11.79
C LEU A 286 -24.67 1.23 12.78
N GLN A 287 -24.46 1.96 13.88
CA GLN A 287 -25.44 2.12 14.96
C GLN A 287 -25.35 3.54 15.51
N GLY A 288 -26.48 4.10 15.93
CA GLY A 288 -26.57 5.47 16.41
C GLY A 288 -26.80 6.48 15.29
N SER A 289 -26.76 7.75 15.61
CA SER A 289 -26.90 8.84 14.62
C SER A 289 -25.93 9.96 14.95
N LEU A 290 -25.47 10.67 13.92
CA LEU A 290 -24.50 11.77 14.04
C LEU A 290 -25.02 13.00 13.32
N GLN A 291 -24.84 14.16 13.92
CA GLN A 291 -24.87 15.44 13.21
C GLN A 291 -23.42 15.85 12.92
N ILE A 292 -23.10 16.04 11.65
CA ILE A 292 -21.75 16.27 11.17
C ILE A 292 -21.67 17.64 10.54
N LYS A 293 -20.73 18.48 11.00
CA LYS A 293 -20.38 19.73 10.34
C LYS A 293 -19.39 19.44 9.21
N VAL A 294 -19.76 19.82 8.00
CA VAL A 294 -18.97 19.61 6.78
C VAL A 294 -17.68 20.41 6.79
N GLU A 295 -16.53 19.75 6.61
CA GLU A 295 -15.22 20.40 6.46
C GLU A 295 -14.65 20.27 5.06
N LYS A 296 -14.64 19.04 4.49
CA LYS A 296 -14.10 18.76 3.15
C LYS A 296 -15.15 18.04 2.31
N ILE A 297 -15.30 18.45 1.05
CA ILE A 297 -16.29 17.93 0.10
C ILE A 297 -15.64 17.57 -1.23
N GLY A 298 -16.28 16.64 -1.96
CA GLY A 298 -15.88 16.24 -3.31
C GLY A 298 -14.43 15.75 -3.35
N GLU A 299 -13.66 16.23 -4.32
CA GLU A 299 -12.27 15.82 -4.55
C GLU A 299 -11.31 16.14 -3.37
N LYS A 300 -11.74 17.01 -2.44
CA LYS A 300 -10.94 17.35 -1.24
C LYS A 300 -11.16 16.38 -0.09
N THR A 301 -12.10 15.43 -0.19
CA THR A 301 -12.31 14.41 0.84
C THR A 301 -11.10 13.46 0.90
N THR A 302 -10.79 13.00 2.10
CA THR A 302 -9.66 12.09 2.36
C THR A 302 -9.69 10.85 1.47
N LEU A 303 -10.87 10.24 1.27
CA LEU A 303 -11.04 9.07 0.40
C LEU A 303 -10.67 9.37 -1.05
N LEU A 304 -11.13 10.50 -1.61
CA LEU A 304 -10.84 10.86 -3.00
C LEU A 304 -9.40 11.34 -3.18
N GLN A 305 -8.81 11.99 -2.18
CA GLN A 305 -7.38 12.32 -2.18
C GLN A 305 -6.51 11.06 -2.16
N PHE A 306 -6.85 10.03 -1.38
CA PHE A 306 -6.14 8.73 -1.44
C PHE A 306 -6.20 8.09 -2.81
N ALA A 307 -7.38 8.08 -3.43
CA ALA A 307 -7.53 7.57 -4.78
C ALA A 307 -6.74 8.37 -5.82
N LYS A 308 -6.70 9.68 -5.65
CA LYS A 308 -5.93 10.58 -6.50
C LYS A 308 -4.43 10.32 -6.34
N LEU A 309 -3.93 10.25 -5.11
CA LEU A 309 -2.53 9.91 -4.82
C LEU A 309 -2.13 8.55 -5.41
N ALA A 310 -2.92 7.50 -5.17
CA ALA A 310 -2.67 6.19 -5.76
C ALA A 310 -2.64 6.22 -7.29
N LYS A 311 -3.47 7.07 -7.92
CA LYS A 311 -3.51 7.26 -9.37
C LYS A 311 -2.37 8.14 -9.88
N GLU A 312 -1.96 9.16 -9.14
CA GLU A 312 -0.87 10.06 -9.48
C GLU A 312 0.47 9.34 -9.38
N THR A 313 0.72 8.61 -8.29
CA THR A 313 1.89 7.74 -8.16
C THR A 313 1.97 6.75 -9.32
N ALA A 314 0.82 6.20 -9.73
CA ALA A 314 0.73 5.30 -10.87
C ALA A 314 0.98 5.99 -12.22
N ASN A 315 0.70 7.28 -12.37
CA ASN A 315 0.80 8.04 -13.62
C ASN A 315 1.90 9.11 -13.60
N ASP A 316 2.74 9.13 -12.58
CA ASP A 316 3.77 10.17 -12.43
C ASP A 316 4.73 10.15 -13.63
N LYS A 317 4.58 11.20 -14.47
CA LYS A 317 5.41 11.39 -15.65
C LYS A 317 6.75 12.04 -15.32
N SER A 318 6.91 12.55 -14.09
CA SER A 318 8.15 13.17 -13.62
C SER A 318 9.19 12.14 -13.19
N PHE A 319 8.88 10.85 -13.33
CA PHE A 319 9.76 9.74 -13.00
C PHE A 319 11.11 9.89 -13.70
N ASP A 320 12.03 10.57 -13.05
CA ASP A 320 13.45 10.59 -13.40
C ASP A 320 14.08 9.25 -12.93
N SER A 321 13.55 8.19 -13.52
CA SER A 321 13.95 6.82 -13.27
C SER A 321 15.46 6.67 -13.44
N PRO A 322 16.15 5.90 -12.59
CA PRO A 322 17.51 5.42 -12.85
C PRO A 322 17.64 4.72 -14.21
N PHE A 323 16.50 4.33 -14.81
CA PHE A 323 16.38 3.84 -16.19
C PHE A 323 16.71 4.89 -17.25
N LYS A 324 16.49 6.18 -16.97
CA LYS A 324 16.81 7.26 -17.90
C LYS A 324 18.30 7.29 -18.21
N ASN A 325 19.12 7.16 -17.20
CA ASN A 325 20.58 7.06 -17.37
C ASN A 325 20.98 5.75 -18.06
N PHE A 326 20.38 4.63 -17.65
CA PHE A 326 20.64 3.33 -18.27
C PHE A 326 20.25 3.33 -19.76
N SER A 327 19.12 3.90 -20.13
CA SER A 327 18.67 3.99 -21.52
C SER A 327 19.60 4.86 -22.36
N LYS A 328 20.16 5.96 -21.83
CA LYS A 328 21.19 6.77 -22.49
C LYS A 328 22.48 5.98 -22.76
N TYR A 329 22.95 5.22 -21.77
CA TYR A 329 24.15 4.39 -21.95
C TYR A 329 23.92 3.29 -22.97
N LEU A 330 22.76 2.65 -22.97
CA LEU A 330 22.41 1.61 -23.95
C LEU A 330 22.27 2.19 -25.36
N PHE A 331 21.70 3.41 -25.49
CA PHE A 331 21.64 4.14 -26.75
C PHE A 331 23.05 4.40 -27.33
N LEU A 332 23.93 4.97 -26.50
CA LEU A 332 25.30 5.27 -26.92
C LEU A 332 26.08 4.00 -27.30
N TYR A 333 25.95 2.95 -26.45
CA TYR A 333 26.52 1.63 -26.70
C TYR A 333 26.07 1.07 -28.08
N SER A 334 24.76 1.11 -28.36
CA SER A 334 24.20 0.55 -29.59
C SER A 334 24.72 1.27 -30.85
N ILE A 335 24.83 2.59 -30.81
CA ILE A 335 25.37 3.37 -31.93
C ILE A 335 26.87 3.11 -32.13
N ILE A 336 27.65 3.14 -31.05
CA ILE A 336 29.09 2.88 -31.11
C ILE A 336 29.35 1.47 -31.66
N THR A 337 28.61 0.46 -31.16
CA THR A 337 28.77 -0.91 -31.63
C THR A 337 28.41 -1.04 -33.12
N ALA A 338 27.34 -0.39 -33.58
CA ALA A 338 26.96 -0.42 -35.00
C ALA A 338 28.07 0.25 -35.91
N ILE A 339 28.67 1.33 -35.44
CA ILE A 339 29.77 2.00 -36.14
C ILE A 339 31.02 1.09 -36.16
N ILE A 340 31.39 0.51 -35.04
CA ILE A 340 32.56 -0.39 -34.97
C ILE A 340 32.38 -1.58 -35.89
N LEU A 341 31.19 -2.21 -35.90
CA LEU A 341 30.91 -3.33 -36.78
C LEU A 341 30.93 -2.93 -38.26
N PHE A 342 30.40 -1.75 -38.60
CA PHE A 342 30.44 -1.24 -39.96
C PHE A 342 31.88 -1.12 -40.48
N PHE A 343 32.74 -0.41 -39.77
CA PHE A 343 34.14 -0.23 -40.19
C PHE A 343 34.93 -1.53 -40.06
N GLY A 344 34.68 -2.33 -39.02
CA GLY A 344 35.37 -3.61 -38.84
C GLY A 344 35.16 -4.57 -40.00
N TRP A 345 33.94 -4.71 -40.51
CA TRP A 345 33.65 -5.60 -41.63
C TRP A 345 34.15 -5.06 -42.96
N ILE A 346 34.21 -3.73 -43.15
CA ILE A 346 34.89 -3.12 -44.32
C ILE A 346 36.39 -3.44 -44.29
N LEU A 347 37.06 -3.34 -43.13
CA LEU A 347 38.46 -3.68 -42.96
C LEU A 347 38.74 -5.19 -43.21
N VAL A 348 37.81 -6.05 -42.89
CA VAL A 348 37.90 -7.47 -43.19
C VAL A 348 37.64 -7.80 -44.68
N GLY A 349 37.26 -6.77 -45.49
CA GLY A 349 37.07 -6.92 -46.95
C GLY A 349 35.63 -7.30 -47.38
N LYS A 350 34.63 -7.22 -46.51
CA LYS A 350 33.21 -7.39 -46.91
C LYS A 350 32.74 -6.16 -47.71
N SER A 351 31.77 -6.37 -48.57
CA SER A 351 31.19 -5.26 -49.36
C SER A 351 30.47 -4.22 -48.47
N PHE A 352 30.43 -2.98 -48.94
CA PHE A 352 29.73 -1.89 -48.26
C PHE A 352 28.28 -2.22 -47.92
N SER A 353 27.56 -2.89 -48.86
CA SER A 353 26.17 -3.31 -48.64
C SER A 353 26.03 -4.31 -47.52
N ILE A 354 26.96 -5.26 -47.35
CA ILE A 354 26.96 -6.22 -46.25
C ILE A 354 27.27 -5.50 -44.94
N ALA A 355 28.33 -4.67 -44.88
CA ALA A 355 28.71 -3.96 -43.66
C ALA A 355 27.57 -3.07 -43.13
N ILE A 356 26.88 -2.33 -44.02
CA ILE A 356 25.74 -1.50 -43.60
C ILE A 356 24.52 -2.32 -43.18
N SER A 357 24.24 -3.48 -43.83
CA SER A 357 23.13 -4.35 -43.45
C SER A 357 23.34 -4.94 -42.05
N ILE A 358 24.56 -5.29 -41.65
CA ILE A 358 24.93 -5.77 -40.34
C ILE A 358 24.70 -4.70 -39.28
N SER A 359 25.18 -3.46 -39.55
CA SER A 359 24.96 -2.35 -38.62
C SER A 359 23.49 -2.04 -38.41
N ILE A 360 22.68 -2.08 -39.47
CA ILE A 360 21.23 -1.93 -39.41
C ILE A 360 20.59 -3.07 -38.61
N ALA A 361 21.03 -4.32 -38.81
CA ALA A 361 20.51 -5.47 -38.07
C ALA A 361 20.74 -5.35 -36.55
N VAL A 362 21.92 -4.86 -36.15
CA VAL A 362 22.23 -4.60 -34.74
C VAL A 362 21.37 -3.45 -34.19
N LEU A 363 21.20 -2.35 -34.91
CA LEU A 363 20.32 -1.25 -34.51
C LEU A 363 18.84 -1.68 -34.41
N ALA A 364 18.39 -2.55 -35.34
CA ALA A 364 17.02 -3.08 -35.35
C ALA A 364 16.74 -4.05 -34.18
N SER A 365 17.77 -4.74 -33.68
CA SER A 365 17.66 -5.63 -32.52
C SER A 365 17.44 -4.89 -31.21
N VAL A 366 17.69 -3.58 -31.16
CA VAL A 366 17.60 -2.79 -29.92
C VAL A 366 16.19 -2.79 -29.34
N ALA A 367 16.07 -3.20 -28.06
CA ALA A 367 14.81 -3.35 -27.34
C ALA A 367 14.71 -2.39 -26.14
N MET A 368 15.23 -1.17 -26.25
CA MET A 368 15.28 -0.20 -25.14
C MET A 368 13.90 0.09 -24.54
N ASN A 369 12.86 0.23 -25.38
CA ASN A 369 11.50 0.47 -24.89
C ASN A 369 10.99 -0.67 -23.98
N ALA A 370 11.56 -1.87 -24.10
CA ALA A 370 11.16 -2.99 -23.26
C ALA A 370 11.43 -2.70 -21.77
N LEU A 371 12.54 -2.02 -21.46
CA LEU A 371 12.90 -1.73 -20.09
C LEU A 371 12.03 -0.62 -19.50
N THR A 372 11.93 0.52 -20.19
CA THR A 372 11.13 1.66 -19.72
C THR A 372 9.70 1.23 -19.41
N ILE A 373 9.12 0.42 -20.29
CA ILE A 373 7.75 -0.03 -20.19
C ILE A 373 7.57 -1.11 -19.13
N ALA A 374 8.49 -2.07 -19.11
CA ALA A 374 8.43 -3.13 -18.11
C ALA A 374 8.58 -2.56 -16.70
N SER A 375 9.42 -1.54 -16.51
CA SER A 375 9.56 -0.87 -15.22
C SER A 375 8.36 0.00 -14.86
N GLU A 376 7.83 0.81 -15.79
CA GLU A 376 6.60 1.57 -15.55
C GLU A 376 5.43 0.65 -15.16
N LYS A 377 5.28 -0.49 -15.83
CA LYS A 377 4.26 -1.48 -15.50
C LYS A 377 4.45 -2.06 -14.10
N GLU A 378 5.68 -2.48 -13.74
CA GLU A 378 5.99 -3.04 -12.41
C GLU A 378 5.74 -2.02 -11.30
N VAL A 379 6.21 -0.78 -11.50
CA VAL A 379 5.96 0.32 -10.55
C VAL A 379 4.47 0.50 -10.33
N LEU A 380 3.69 0.58 -11.42
CA LEU A 380 2.24 0.74 -11.34
C LEU A 380 1.56 -0.44 -10.63
N GLU A 381 1.91 -1.68 -10.99
CA GLU A 381 1.36 -2.88 -10.36
C GLU A 381 1.72 -2.95 -8.86
N LYS A 382 2.96 -2.61 -8.49
CA LYS A 382 3.40 -2.60 -7.09
C LYS A 382 2.75 -1.46 -6.30
N ALA A 383 2.61 -0.26 -6.88
CA ALA A 383 1.92 0.85 -6.23
C ALA A 383 0.45 0.52 -5.97
N ILE A 384 -0.26 -0.06 -6.95
CA ILE A 384 -1.64 -0.52 -6.79
C ILE A 384 -1.72 -1.65 -5.75
N HIS A 385 -0.80 -2.63 -5.80
CA HIS A 385 -0.76 -3.72 -4.83
C HIS A 385 -0.49 -3.21 -3.41
N ALA A 386 0.38 -2.22 -3.25
CA ALA A 386 0.64 -1.58 -1.96
C ALA A 386 -0.60 -0.83 -1.45
N ALA A 387 -1.26 -0.04 -2.29
CA ALA A 387 -2.48 0.67 -1.96
C ALA A 387 -3.61 -0.29 -1.52
N LYS A 388 -3.72 -1.46 -2.18
CA LYS A 388 -4.62 -2.56 -1.78
C LYS A 388 -4.35 -3.07 -0.37
N ASN A 389 -3.11 -3.04 0.07
CA ASN A 389 -2.68 -3.44 1.39
C ASN A 389 -2.56 -2.26 2.36
N HIS A 390 -3.23 -1.13 2.07
CA HIS A 390 -3.27 0.05 2.93
C HIS A 390 -1.93 0.77 3.11
N VAL A 391 -1.01 0.57 2.15
CA VAL A 391 0.26 1.27 2.04
C VAL A 391 0.20 2.19 0.83
N LEU A 392 0.26 3.48 1.06
CA LEU A 392 0.24 4.49 0.00
C LEU A 392 1.62 5.11 -0.13
N PHE A 393 2.22 4.96 -1.28
CA PHE A 393 3.41 5.70 -1.67
C PHE A 393 2.98 6.97 -2.37
N ARG A 394 3.57 8.10 -2.01
CA ARG A 394 3.18 9.39 -2.55
C ARG A 394 3.76 9.63 -3.95
N ASN A 395 4.95 9.12 -4.18
CA ASN A 395 5.65 9.20 -5.44
C ASN A 395 6.38 7.88 -5.74
N VAL A 396 6.87 7.76 -6.95
CA VAL A 396 7.60 6.56 -7.39
C VAL A 396 8.97 6.47 -6.74
N ASP A 397 9.59 7.62 -6.46
CA ASP A 397 10.91 7.68 -5.81
C ASP A 397 10.85 7.08 -4.41
N ALA A 398 9.81 7.37 -3.63
CA ALA A 398 9.57 6.75 -2.33
C ALA A 398 9.38 5.23 -2.45
N LEU A 399 8.62 4.77 -3.48
CA LEU A 399 8.42 3.34 -3.71
C LEU A 399 9.72 2.62 -4.08
N GLU A 400 10.63 3.27 -4.81
CA GLU A 400 11.92 2.69 -5.18
C GLU A 400 12.93 2.76 -4.02
N THR A 401 12.97 3.88 -3.30
CA THR A 401 13.97 4.15 -2.27
C THR A 401 13.71 3.39 -0.98
N ALA A 402 12.43 3.14 -0.62
CA ALA A 402 12.06 2.45 0.61
C ALA A 402 12.71 1.07 0.78
N GLY A 403 12.90 0.33 -0.31
CA GLY A 403 13.57 -0.98 -0.29
C GLY A 403 15.09 -0.92 -0.25
N LYS A 404 15.68 0.28 -0.30
CA LYS A 404 17.12 0.53 -0.19
C LYS A 404 17.48 1.17 1.14
N ALA A 405 16.49 1.46 1.99
CA ALA A 405 16.73 2.05 3.29
C ALA A 405 17.54 1.10 4.18
N GLU A 406 18.56 1.61 4.86
CA GLU A 406 19.46 0.85 5.71
C GLU A 406 19.22 1.14 7.19
N THR A 407 18.70 2.32 7.53
CA THR A 407 18.43 2.75 8.90
C THR A 407 16.97 3.21 9.04
N LEU A 408 16.28 2.70 10.07
CA LEU A 408 14.91 3.06 10.43
C LEU A 408 14.90 3.73 11.80
N PHE A 409 14.43 4.96 11.85
CA PHE A 409 14.09 5.67 13.08
C PHE A 409 12.58 5.56 13.33
N LEU A 410 12.21 4.87 14.40
CA LEU A 410 10.83 4.56 14.74
C LEU A 410 10.42 5.28 16.03
N GLU A 411 9.31 6.01 16.00
CA GLU A 411 8.66 6.51 17.22
C GLU A 411 7.86 5.40 17.89
N GLN A 412 7.98 5.31 19.22
CA GLN A 412 7.35 4.27 20.03
C GLN A 412 5.83 4.38 20.06
N ASP A 413 5.31 5.60 20.25
CA ASP A 413 3.92 5.85 20.62
C ASP A 413 2.94 5.47 19.48
N ASP A 414 1.84 4.82 19.87
CA ASP A 414 0.76 4.33 18.99
C ASP A 414 1.18 3.31 17.91
N VAL A 415 2.46 2.98 17.79
CA VAL A 415 2.99 2.05 16.78
C VAL A 415 3.49 0.75 17.42
N LEU A 416 4.35 0.86 18.41
CA LEU A 416 4.89 -0.27 19.16
C LEU A 416 4.11 -0.49 20.46
N ILE A 417 3.81 0.59 21.15
CA ILE A 417 3.09 0.60 22.43
C ILE A 417 1.80 1.43 22.25
N GLY A 418 0.69 0.85 22.72
CA GLY A 418 -0.61 1.52 22.65
C GLY A 418 -0.65 2.76 23.52
N SER A 419 -1.29 3.83 23.06
CA SER A 419 -1.45 5.09 23.81
C SER A 419 -2.40 4.99 25.01
N LYS A 420 -3.18 3.91 25.09
CA LYS A 420 -4.18 3.73 26.15
C LYS A 420 -3.66 2.78 27.23
N PRO A 421 -3.34 3.30 28.45
CA PRO A 421 -2.95 2.44 29.55
C PRO A 421 -4.08 1.49 29.95
N GLU A 422 -3.70 0.30 30.46
CA GLU A 422 -4.60 -0.71 31.00
C GLU A 422 -4.19 -1.02 32.43
N VAL A 423 -5.16 -1.25 33.31
CA VAL A 423 -4.91 -1.67 34.69
C VAL A 423 -4.53 -3.14 34.68
N THR A 424 -3.31 -3.45 35.10
CA THR A 424 -2.78 -4.80 35.21
C THR A 424 -2.98 -5.39 36.59
N ASP A 425 -2.75 -4.55 37.64
CA ASP A 425 -2.85 -4.97 39.03
C ASP A 425 -3.68 -3.96 39.83
N PHE A 426 -4.52 -4.49 40.69
CA PHE A 426 -5.37 -3.71 41.60
C PHE A 426 -5.29 -4.38 43.00
N ILE A 427 -4.31 -3.91 43.79
CA ILE A 427 -3.84 -4.59 45.01
C ILE A 427 -4.27 -3.79 46.23
N PRO A 428 -5.17 -4.32 47.11
CA PRO A 428 -5.42 -3.71 48.41
C PRO A 428 -4.19 -3.87 49.31
N VAL A 429 -3.94 -2.88 50.14
CA VAL A 429 -2.87 -2.90 51.16
C VAL A 429 -3.52 -3.08 52.51
N ASP A 430 -2.88 -3.87 53.37
CA ASP A 430 -3.34 -4.28 54.69
C ASP A 430 -4.76 -4.90 54.64
N ASP A 431 -5.62 -4.73 55.64
CA ASP A 431 -6.96 -5.28 55.70
C ASP A 431 -8.03 -4.49 54.94
N THR A 432 -7.62 -3.71 53.91
CA THR A 432 -8.55 -2.88 53.13
C THR A 432 -9.49 -3.75 52.26
N ASP A 433 -10.83 -3.56 52.44
CA ASP A 433 -11.80 -4.22 51.59
C ASP A 433 -11.70 -3.77 50.13
N LEU A 434 -11.56 -4.76 49.24
CA LEU A 434 -11.37 -4.53 47.81
C LEU A 434 -12.53 -3.73 47.16
N ASN A 435 -13.75 -3.87 47.63
CA ASN A 435 -14.92 -3.15 47.11
C ASN A 435 -14.94 -1.70 47.56
N ILE A 436 -14.48 -1.43 48.78
CA ILE A 436 -14.29 -0.06 49.28
C ILE A 436 -13.19 0.62 48.47
N MET A 437 -12.07 -0.06 48.27
CA MET A 437 -10.97 0.46 47.43
C MET A 437 -11.46 0.78 46.01
N ARG A 438 -12.24 -0.10 45.37
CA ARG A 438 -12.83 0.09 44.04
C ARG A 438 -13.75 1.31 44.01
N TYR A 439 -14.59 1.48 45.02
CA TYR A 439 -15.52 2.61 45.08
C TYR A 439 -14.77 3.96 45.21
N ILE A 440 -13.76 4.01 46.08
CA ILE A 440 -12.92 5.20 46.24
C ILE A 440 -12.16 5.54 44.92
N ALA A 441 -11.53 4.52 44.35
CA ALA A 441 -10.80 4.68 43.09
C ALA A 441 -11.73 5.17 41.94
N TYR A 442 -12.96 4.63 41.85
CA TYR A 442 -13.96 5.07 40.88
C TYR A 442 -14.35 6.54 41.10
N THR A 443 -14.64 6.90 42.36
CA THR A 443 -15.07 8.26 42.69
C THR A 443 -13.98 9.31 42.39
N LEU A 444 -12.72 9.00 42.67
CA LEU A 444 -11.58 9.87 42.40
C LEU A 444 -11.25 9.95 40.89
N SER A 445 -11.29 8.83 40.20
CA SER A 445 -10.93 8.79 38.79
C SER A 445 -12.02 9.36 37.88
N ASN A 446 -13.30 9.34 38.31
CA ASN A 446 -14.42 9.84 37.49
C ASN A 446 -14.41 11.35 37.27
N LYS A 447 -13.74 12.11 38.13
CA LYS A 447 -13.61 13.57 38.00
C LYS A 447 -12.34 14.02 37.26
N ARG A 448 -11.41 13.09 37.02
CA ARG A 448 -10.16 13.39 36.28
C ARG A 448 -10.35 12.97 34.81
N HIS A 449 -9.83 13.81 33.91
CA HIS A 449 -9.96 13.56 32.46
C HIS A 449 -8.67 13.03 31.81
N ASP A 450 -7.68 12.64 32.61
CA ASP A 450 -6.43 12.06 32.11
C ASP A 450 -6.60 10.61 31.62
N SER A 451 -5.63 10.10 30.85
CA SER A 451 -5.67 8.76 30.26
C SER A 451 -5.67 7.62 31.28
N TYR A 452 -4.97 7.80 32.41
CA TYR A 452 -4.88 6.83 33.49
C TYR A 452 -6.19 6.71 34.25
N SER A 453 -6.80 7.84 34.61
CA SER A 453 -8.11 7.85 35.25
C SER A 453 -9.20 7.21 34.40
N ARG A 454 -9.17 7.43 33.07
CA ARG A 454 -10.06 6.73 32.14
C ARG A 454 -9.81 5.22 32.08
N ALA A 455 -8.56 4.77 32.24
CA ALA A 455 -8.21 3.34 32.31
C ALA A 455 -8.77 2.70 33.57
N ILE A 456 -8.61 3.35 34.76
CA ILE A 456 -9.17 2.90 36.03
C ILE A 456 -10.69 2.78 35.92
N ASN A 457 -11.37 3.78 35.39
CA ASN A 457 -12.81 3.76 35.22
C ASN A 457 -13.29 2.62 34.31
N ARG A 458 -12.56 2.35 33.23
CA ARG A 458 -12.84 1.27 32.28
C ARG A 458 -12.70 -0.10 32.95
N TYR A 459 -11.62 -0.30 33.70
CA TYR A 459 -11.36 -1.49 34.47
C TYR A 459 -12.47 -1.74 35.51
N LEU A 460 -12.81 -0.73 36.31
CA LEU A 460 -13.82 -0.86 37.38
C LEU A 460 -15.22 -1.10 36.81
N LYS A 461 -15.59 -0.53 35.68
CA LYS A 461 -16.86 -0.82 34.99
C LYS A 461 -16.93 -2.24 34.45
N SER A 462 -15.82 -2.88 34.11
CA SER A 462 -15.77 -4.27 33.64
C SER A 462 -15.89 -5.30 34.78
N GLN A 463 -15.58 -4.91 36.02
CA GLN A 463 -15.65 -5.79 37.18
C GLN A 463 -17.06 -5.82 37.73
N LYS A 464 -17.68 -7.02 37.72
CA LYS A 464 -18.98 -7.23 38.36
C LYS A 464 -18.79 -7.18 39.89
N ILE A 465 -19.50 -6.27 40.58
CA ILE A 465 -19.52 -6.21 42.05
C ILE A 465 -20.17 -7.49 42.55
N SER A 466 -19.44 -8.26 43.35
CA SER A 466 -20.01 -9.48 44.01
C SER A 466 -21.11 -9.08 44.98
N SER A 467 -22.26 -9.75 44.89
CA SER A 467 -23.43 -9.48 45.72
C SER A 467 -23.21 -9.71 47.23
N THR A 468 -22.14 -10.41 47.60
CA THR A 468 -21.83 -10.77 48.99
C THR A 468 -21.38 -9.60 49.87
N ASN A 469 -20.84 -8.51 49.28
CA ASN A 469 -20.32 -7.37 50.05
C ASN A 469 -21.11 -6.06 49.85
N LEU A 470 -22.36 -6.19 49.35
CA LEU A 470 -23.20 -5.01 49.05
C LEU A 470 -23.56 -4.22 50.35
N SER A 471 -23.68 -4.90 51.50
CA SER A 471 -23.99 -4.28 52.78
C SER A 471 -22.85 -3.40 53.33
N VAL A 472 -21.60 -3.85 53.17
CA VAL A 472 -20.42 -3.07 53.60
C VAL A 472 -20.27 -1.83 52.74
N LEU A 473 -20.45 -1.99 51.41
CA LEU A 473 -20.39 -0.90 50.45
C LEU A 473 -21.50 0.14 50.70
N THR A 474 -22.73 -0.31 50.95
CA THR A 474 -23.87 0.58 51.22
C THR A 474 -23.71 1.34 52.53
N ASN A 475 -23.12 0.74 53.57
CA ASN A 475 -22.82 1.39 54.82
C ASN A 475 -21.70 2.42 54.63
N PHE A 476 -20.64 2.09 53.88
CA PHE A 476 -19.56 3.03 53.55
C PHE A 476 -20.06 4.23 52.70
N GLN A 477 -20.93 3.98 51.74
CA GLN A 477 -21.56 5.02 50.91
C GLN A 477 -22.45 5.97 51.69
N LYS A 478 -23.13 5.48 52.73
CA LYS A 478 -23.97 6.32 53.62
C LYS A 478 -23.15 7.21 54.52
N THR A 479 -21.98 6.75 54.96
CA THR A 479 -21.09 7.51 55.86
C THR A 479 -20.17 8.46 55.12
N HIS A 480 -19.80 8.14 53.87
CA HIS A 480 -18.85 8.90 53.06
C HIS A 480 -19.51 9.32 51.73
N GLN A 481 -20.07 10.55 51.74
CA GLN A 481 -20.56 11.15 50.48
C GLN A 481 -19.40 11.46 49.54
N SER A 482 -19.65 11.51 48.22
CA SER A 482 -18.65 11.72 47.18
C SER A 482 -17.70 12.90 47.42
N ASP A 483 -18.19 13.97 48.06
CA ASP A 483 -17.38 15.15 48.34
C ASP A 483 -16.45 14.96 49.56
N LEU A 484 -16.86 14.16 50.56
CA LEU A 484 -16.02 13.76 51.68
C LEU A 484 -14.87 12.85 51.23
N ILE A 485 -15.14 11.89 50.33
CA ILE A 485 -14.10 11.00 49.76
C ILE A 485 -12.98 11.80 49.10
N GLN A 486 -13.30 12.87 48.39
CA GLN A 486 -12.31 13.67 47.69
C GLN A 486 -11.42 14.51 48.60
N ASN A 487 -11.92 14.86 49.77
CA ASN A 487 -11.14 15.62 50.77
C ASN A 487 -10.27 14.69 51.60
N THR A 488 -10.69 13.45 51.80
CA THR A 488 -10.05 12.47 52.69
C THR A 488 -9.09 11.53 51.93
N TYR A 489 -9.40 11.20 50.65
CA TYR A 489 -8.65 10.23 49.84
C TYR A 489 -7.98 10.90 48.65
N LYS A 490 -6.77 10.41 48.31
CA LYS A 490 -5.99 10.92 47.18
C LYS A 490 -5.48 9.76 46.33
N LEU A 491 -5.52 9.95 45.01
CA LEU A 491 -4.89 9.06 44.03
C LEU A 491 -3.67 9.78 43.42
N CYS A 492 -2.47 9.30 43.73
CA CYS A 492 -1.20 9.94 43.31
C CYS A 492 -0.35 8.94 42.51
N ASN A 493 0.41 9.43 41.53
CA ASN A 493 1.48 8.66 40.94
C ASN A 493 2.62 8.53 41.97
N ILE A 494 3.29 7.36 42.03
CA ILE A 494 4.41 7.14 42.94
C ILE A 494 5.55 8.13 42.74
N HIS A 495 5.82 8.54 41.51
CA HIS A 495 6.86 9.51 41.18
C HIS A 495 6.58 10.91 41.70
N ASP A 496 5.30 11.28 41.87
CA ASP A 496 4.86 12.57 42.39
C ASP A 496 4.73 12.56 43.92
N PHE A 497 4.97 11.41 44.56
CA PHE A 497 4.75 11.21 45.96
C PHE A 497 6.04 11.39 46.75
N SER A 498 6.11 12.49 47.56
CA SER A 498 7.32 12.88 48.31
C SER A 498 7.37 12.39 49.74
N ASN A 499 6.32 11.73 50.25
CA ASN A 499 6.20 11.42 51.67
C ASN A 499 6.38 9.92 51.98
N ASN A 500 7.63 9.45 51.95
CA ASN A 500 7.99 8.03 52.12
C ASN A 500 7.61 7.42 53.49
N ASN A 501 7.26 8.26 54.49
CA ASN A 501 6.91 7.78 55.85
C ASN A 501 5.55 7.07 55.91
N LEU A 502 4.72 7.17 54.89
CA LEU A 502 3.39 6.56 54.84
C LEU A 502 3.39 5.19 54.17
N ILE A 503 4.52 4.76 53.62
CA ILE A 503 4.65 3.48 52.90
C ILE A 503 5.37 2.47 53.83
N THR A 504 4.75 1.32 54.03
CA THR A 504 5.36 0.21 54.82
C THR A 504 6.44 -0.47 53.95
N ASP A 505 7.46 -1.07 54.60
CA ASP A 505 8.56 -1.77 53.89
C ASP A 505 7.99 -2.86 52.94
N SER A 506 6.95 -3.59 53.34
CA SER A 506 6.31 -4.61 52.52
C SER A 506 5.58 -4.03 51.30
N THR A 507 5.00 -2.85 51.45
CA THR A 507 4.36 -2.13 50.34
C THR A 507 5.38 -1.55 49.39
N ASN A 508 6.52 -1.08 49.90
CA ASN A 508 7.61 -0.57 49.08
C ASN A 508 8.23 -1.65 48.22
N GLN A 509 8.45 -2.86 48.77
CA GLN A 509 8.91 -3.99 47.96
C GLN A 509 7.97 -4.32 46.80
N LYS A 510 6.64 -4.31 47.04
CA LYS A 510 5.65 -4.54 45.98
C LYS A 510 5.66 -3.43 44.93
N ILE A 511 5.84 -2.18 45.33
CA ILE A 511 5.97 -1.04 44.41
C ILE A 511 7.21 -1.23 43.54
N ASP A 512 8.37 -1.55 44.14
CA ASP A 512 9.61 -1.77 43.42
C ASP A 512 9.49 -2.95 42.42
N GLU A 513 8.86 -4.07 42.82
CA GLU A 513 8.59 -5.19 41.93
C GLU A 513 7.74 -4.78 40.71
N LEU A 514 6.68 -3.98 40.92
CA LEU A 514 5.81 -3.51 39.85
C LEU A 514 6.52 -2.52 38.90
N ILE A 515 7.37 -1.65 39.47
CA ILE A 515 8.19 -0.70 38.70
C ILE A 515 9.21 -1.47 37.86
N HIS A 516 9.91 -2.48 38.42
CA HIS A 516 10.84 -3.33 37.68
C HIS A 516 10.19 -4.12 36.54
N GLN A 517 8.86 -4.35 36.64
CA GLN A 517 8.06 -4.92 35.54
C GLN A 517 7.69 -3.90 34.46
N GLY A 518 8.18 -2.65 34.52
CA GLY A 518 7.88 -1.57 33.58
C GLY A 518 6.45 -1.00 33.73
N LYS A 519 5.82 -1.14 34.93
CA LYS A 519 4.48 -0.64 35.20
C LYS A 519 4.51 0.73 35.87
N THR A 520 3.55 1.57 35.52
CA THR A 520 3.31 2.83 36.23
C THR A 520 2.43 2.56 37.44
N VAL A 521 2.92 2.87 38.63
CA VAL A 521 2.21 2.60 39.89
C VAL A 521 1.53 3.86 40.43
N PHE A 522 0.25 3.77 40.68
CA PHE A 522 -0.55 4.75 41.41
C PHE A 522 -0.84 4.24 42.82
N ILE A 523 -0.69 5.12 43.81
CA ILE A 523 -1.03 4.86 45.19
C ILE A 523 -2.35 5.52 45.52
N LEU A 524 -3.21 4.75 46.20
CA LEU A 524 -4.45 5.24 46.77
C LEU A 524 -4.22 5.46 48.29
N ILE A 525 -4.31 6.72 48.73
CA ILE A 525 -4.05 7.14 50.08
C ILE A 525 -5.37 7.55 50.73
N GLY A 526 -5.57 7.17 51.98
CA GLY A 526 -6.71 7.56 52.79
C GLY A 526 -6.33 7.65 54.26
N GLU A 527 -6.83 8.66 54.98
CA GLU A 527 -6.62 8.83 56.42
C GLU A 527 -5.14 8.70 56.86
N GLU A 528 -4.23 9.27 56.06
CA GLU A 528 -2.76 9.19 56.30
C GLU A 528 -2.14 7.78 56.15
N GLN A 529 -2.81 6.86 55.48
CA GLN A 529 -2.27 5.51 55.18
C GLN A 529 -2.46 5.15 53.69
N VAL A 530 -1.61 4.27 53.21
CA VAL A 530 -1.77 3.68 51.85
C VAL A 530 -2.77 2.57 51.94
N ILE A 531 -3.92 2.71 51.25
CA ILE A 531 -5.01 1.74 51.23
C ILE A 531 -4.95 0.80 50.01
N GLY A 532 -4.22 1.16 48.96
CA GLY A 532 -4.07 0.26 47.82
C GLY A 532 -3.11 0.79 46.75
N LEU A 533 -2.69 -0.14 45.90
CA LEU A 533 -1.85 0.08 44.75
C LEU A 533 -2.62 -0.23 43.47
N ILE A 534 -2.46 0.61 42.47
CA ILE A 534 -3.05 0.42 41.14
C ILE A 534 -1.88 0.50 40.13
N ALA A 535 -1.49 -0.66 39.59
CA ALA A 535 -0.47 -0.70 38.57
C ALA A 535 -1.10 -0.71 37.17
N MET A 536 -0.53 0.07 36.29
CA MET A 536 -0.97 0.21 34.91
C MET A 536 0.19 0.07 33.95
N GLN A 537 -0.08 -0.49 32.80
CA GLN A 537 0.88 -0.63 31.73
C GLN A 537 0.23 -0.28 30.40
N LYS A 538 0.98 0.33 29.52
CA LYS A 538 0.58 0.49 28.11
C LYS A 538 0.85 -0.84 27.38
N PRO A 539 -0.16 -1.49 26.80
CA PRO A 539 0.03 -2.78 26.16
C PRO A 539 0.87 -2.66 24.89
N ILE A 540 1.71 -3.66 24.64
CA ILE A 540 2.39 -3.78 23.35
C ILE A 540 1.33 -4.08 22.28
N VAL A 541 1.39 -3.36 21.17
CA VAL A 541 0.42 -3.54 20.07
C VAL A 541 0.50 -4.97 19.52
N PRO A 542 -0.62 -5.69 19.35
CA PRO A 542 -0.61 -7.04 18.81
C PRO A 542 0.17 -7.15 17.49
N ASN A 543 0.97 -8.19 17.33
CA ASN A 543 1.82 -8.47 16.16
C ASN A 543 3.00 -7.51 15.93
N SER A 544 3.22 -6.49 16.80
CA SER A 544 4.35 -5.58 16.64
C SER A 544 5.69 -6.26 16.94
N LEU A 545 5.74 -7.20 17.86
CA LEU A 545 6.95 -7.98 18.17
C LEU A 545 7.43 -8.78 16.96
N GLN A 546 6.51 -9.45 16.27
CA GLN A 546 6.84 -10.19 15.05
C GLN A 546 7.28 -9.25 13.92
N ALA A 547 6.63 -8.10 13.80
CA ALA A 547 7.01 -7.09 12.80
C ALA A 547 8.40 -6.51 13.08
N ILE A 548 8.73 -6.22 14.36
CA ILE A 548 10.07 -5.76 14.75
C ILE A 548 11.14 -6.82 14.42
N SER A 549 10.89 -8.09 14.70
CA SER A 549 11.86 -9.13 14.37
C SER A 549 12.10 -9.20 12.85
N SER A 550 11.05 -9.08 12.04
CA SER A 550 11.19 -9.00 10.58
C SER A 550 11.88 -7.72 10.10
N LEU A 551 11.66 -6.57 10.75
CA LEU A 551 12.35 -5.32 10.41
C LEU A 551 13.84 -5.41 10.70
N LYS A 552 14.24 -5.98 11.84
CA LYS A 552 15.66 -6.15 12.22
C LYS A 552 16.45 -7.05 11.25
N GLU A 553 15.79 -7.91 10.50
CA GLU A 553 16.41 -8.71 9.43
C GLU A 553 16.63 -7.88 8.15
N LEU A 554 15.88 -6.79 7.97
CA LEU A 554 15.88 -5.99 6.75
C LEU A 554 16.65 -4.68 6.89
N ILE A 555 16.60 -4.06 8.07
CA ILE A 555 17.06 -2.69 8.29
C ILE A 555 17.53 -2.52 9.74
N ASP A 556 18.50 -1.62 10.00
CA ASP A 556 18.89 -1.27 11.37
C ASP A 556 17.84 -0.37 12.03
N VAL A 557 17.33 -0.81 13.19
CA VAL A 557 16.19 -0.15 13.85
C VAL A 557 16.67 0.65 15.06
N HIS A 558 16.41 1.95 15.02
CA HIS A 558 16.58 2.91 16.11
C HIS A 558 15.20 3.31 16.64
N LEU A 559 14.98 3.14 17.94
CA LEU A 559 13.71 3.47 18.59
C LEU A 559 13.82 4.78 19.37
N PHE A 560 12.93 5.73 19.11
CA PHE A 560 12.72 6.91 19.94
C PHE A 560 11.61 6.66 20.94
N THR A 561 11.86 6.97 22.22
CA THR A 561 10.92 6.76 23.33
C THR A 561 10.94 7.92 24.31
N HIS A 562 9.80 8.15 24.96
CA HIS A 562 9.65 9.07 26.09
C HIS A 562 9.51 8.33 27.43
N GLY A 563 9.77 7.02 27.46
CA GLY A 563 9.69 6.17 28.64
C GLY A 563 10.81 6.41 29.65
N ASN A 564 10.58 5.93 30.88
CA ASN A 564 11.62 5.89 31.91
C ASN A 564 12.58 4.69 31.67
N THR A 565 13.65 4.60 32.47
CA THR A 565 14.72 3.60 32.30
C THR A 565 14.19 2.18 32.35
N GLU A 566 13.24 1.88 33.24
CA GLU A 566 12.65 0.57 33.44
C GLU A 566 11.76 0.15 32.27
N GLU A 567 10.98 1.08 31.74
CA GLU A 567 10.14 0.86 30.54
C GLU A 567 11.02 0.57 29.31
N ILE A 568 12.12 1.31 29.18
CA ILE A 568 13.10 1.11 28.11
C ILE A 568 13.72 -0.28 28.19
N GLN A 569 14.13 -0.72 29.40
CA GLN A 569 14.71 -2.03 29.59
C GLN A 569 13.71 -3.14 29.27
N HIS A 570 12.45 -2.98 29.68
CA HIS A 570 11.39 -3.92 29.34
C HIS A 570 11.16 -4.02 27.83
N ILE A 571 11.20 -2.91 27.10
CA ILE A 571 11.06 -2.89 25.64
C ILE A 571 12.29 -3.56 25.00
N GLN A 572 13.49 -3.27 25.48
CA GLN A 572 14.72 -3.86 24.99
C GLN A 572 14.73 -5.38 25.13
N ASP A 573 14.32 -5.88 26.29
CA ASP A 573 14.22 -7.31 26.57
C ASP A 573 13.14 -8.00 25.73
N SER A 574 11.99 -7.34 25.56
CA SER A 574 10.86 -7.89 24.82
C SER A 574 11.05 -7.85 23.30
N CYS A 575 11.60 -6.77 22.75
CA CYS A 575 11.74 -6.52 21.31
C CYS A 575 13.14 -6.83 20.78
N GLY A 576 14.16 -6.86 21.66
CA GLY A 576 15.56 -7.07 21.31
C GLY A 576 16.10 -5.98 20.38
N ILE A 577 15.63 -4.73 20.51
CA ILE A 577 16.16 -3.57 19.80
C ILE A 577 17.40 -3.08 20.54
N LYS A 578 18.50 -2.89 19.81
CA LYS A 578 19.78 -2.47 20.42
C LYS A 578 19.88 -0.96 20.58
N ASN A 579 19.40 -0.20 19.59
CA ASN A 579 19.54 1.25 19.51
C ASN A 579 18.24 1.91 20.02
N ILE A 580 18.21 2.27 21.30
CA ILE A 580 17.07 2.96 21.91
C ILE A 580 17.53 4.32 22.40
N HIS A 581 16.81 5.36 21.99
CA HIS A 581 17.09 6.76 22.32
C HIS A 581 15.93 7.29 23.15
N ALA A 582 16.19 7.60 24.42
CA ALA A 582 15.19 8.00 25.39
C ALA A 582 15.18 9.52 25.59
N ASN A 583 14.00 10.10 25.65
CA ASN A 583 13.78 11.51 25.98
C ASN A 583 14.65 12.50 25.19
N VAL A 584 14.89 12.18 23.92
CA VAL A 584 15.71 12.98 23.00
C VAL A 584 14.90 14.17 22.51
N ASP A 585 15.47 15.38 22.55
CA ASP A 585 14.86 16.59 22.03
C ASP A 585 14.78 16.57 20.48
N ILE A 586 13.88 17.38 19.91
CA ILE A 586 13.66 17.44 18.44
C ILE A 586 14.97 17.72 17.70
N ASN A 587 15.78 18.67 18.20
CA ASN A 587 17.06 19.00 17.57
C ASN A 587 18.08 17.85 17.64
N GLU A 588 18.10 17.09 18.73
CA GLU A 588 18.95 15.90 18.86
C GLU A 588 18.49 14.77 17.96
N LYS A 589 17.16 14.55 17.82
CA LYS A 589 16.59 13.59 16.86
C LYS A 589 17.05 13.92 15.44
N GLU A 590 16.94 15.19 15.02
CA GLU A 590 17.38 15.61 13.69
C GLU A 590 18.87 15.41 13.48
N ASN A 591 19.69 15.69 14.47
CA ASN A 591 21.15 15.48 14.38
C ASN A 591 21.50 13.97 14.27
N LEU A 592 20.82 13.12 15.03
CA LEU A 592 20.98 11.66 14.93
C LEU A 592 20.61 11.15 13.55
N ILE A 593 19.46 11.57 13.00
CA ILE A 593 19.02 11.20 11.67
C ILE A 593 20.02 11.68 10.62
N LYS A 594 20.47 12.94 10.68
CA LYS A 594 21.47 13.51 9.76
C LYS A 594 22.82 12.78 9.83
N SER A 595 23.25 12.37 11.00
CA SER A 595 24.53 11.66 11.15
C SER A 595 24.53 10.29 10.47
N CYS A 596 23.38 9.62 10.44
CA CYS A 596 23.21 8.33 9.76
C CYS A 596 22.94 8.48 8.26
N SER A 597 22.26 9.56 7.81
CA SER A 597 21.91 9.78 6.39
C SER A 597 23.11 10.19 5.51
N HIS A 598 24.26 10.49 6.08
CA HIS A 598 25.47 10.82 5.28
C HIS A 598 26.02 9.61 4.49
N ASP A 599 25.89 8.40 5.00
CA ASP A 599 26.47 7.19 4.42
C ASP A 599 25.40 6.15 3.98
N SER A 600 24.14 6.32 4.40
CA SER A 600 23.07 5.34 4.17
C SER A 600 21.71 6.03 4.02
N ILE A 601 20.77 5.38 3.31
CA ILE A 601 19.40 5.87 3.17
C ILE A 601 18.65 5.67 4.48
N SER A 602 18.17 6.78 5.04
CA SER A 602 17.46 6.83 6.31
C SER A 602 15.94 6.90 6.13
N MET A 603 15.22 6.22 7.02
CA MET A 603 13.76 6.24 7.08
C MET A 603 13.30 6.68 8.46
N TYR A 604 12.38 7.62 8.56
CA TYR A 604 11.76 8.06 9.80
C TYR A 604 10.27 7.71 9.80
N ALA A 605 9.79 7.07 10.85
CA ALA A 605 8.42 6.56 10.93
C ALA A 605 7.75 6.98 12.24
N SER A 606 6.64 7.73 12.16
CA SER A 606 5.88 8.23 13.32
C SER A 606 4.37 8.11 13.13
N ALA A 607 3.63 8.11 14.26
CA ALA A 607 2.17 8.18 14.28
C ALA A 607 1.64 9.62 14.48
N GLU A 608 2.50 10.53 14.90
CA GLU A 608 2.14 11.94 15.14
C GLU A 608 2.40 12.78 13.88
N SER A 609 1.37 13.50 13.44
CA SER A 609 1.45 14.39 12.26
C SER A 609 2.28 15.65 12.48
N SER A 610 2.67 15.94 13.73
CA SER A 610 3.42 17.14 14.11
C SER A 610 4.94 16.95 14.19
N CYS A 611 5.43 15.72 14.10
CA CYS A 611 6.84 15.37 14.28
C CYS A 611 7.50 14.91 12.96
N THR A 612 7.11 15.47 11.83
CA THR A 612 7.79 15.19 10.56
C THR A 612 9.19 15.77 10.61
N SER A 613 10.18 14.91 10.80
CA SER A 613 11.57 15.28 10.60
C SER A 613 11.81 15.37 9.09
N SER A 614 11.90 16.60 8.60
CA SER A 614 12.26 16.89 7.20
C SER A 614 13.69 16.46 6.82
N THR A 615 14.39 15.78 7.72
CA THR A 615 15.81 15.45 7.61
C THR A 615 16.10 14.01 7.18
N ALA A 616 15.12 13.10 7.29
CA ALA A 616 15.23 11.75 6.77
C ALA A 616 14.99 11.70 5.26
N ASP A 617 15.60 10.75 4.57
CA ASP A 617 15.41 10.55 3.12
C ASP A 617 14.00 10.06 2.80
N ILE A 618 13.35 9.36 3.74
CA ILE A 618 11.98 8.85 3.59
C ILE A 618 11.22 9.07 4.89
N ASN A 619 10.06 9.73 4.77
CA ASN A 619 9.16 9.97 5.90
C ASN A 619 7.93 9.07 5.81
N VAL A 620 7.67 8.31 6.88
CA VAL A 620 6.55 7.36 6.97
C VAL A 620 5.57 7.82 8.04
N GLN A 621 4.31 7.98 7.66
CA GLN A 621 3.22 8.33 8.55
C GLN A 621 2.37 7.11 8.88
N PHE A 622 2.19 6.77 10.16
CA PHE A 622 1.20 5.81 10.62
C PHE A 622 -0.14 6.49 10.88
N GLY A 623 -1.19 5.95 10.25
CA GLY A 623 -2.52 6.52 10.28
C GLY A 623 -2.77 7.55 9.18
N ILE A 624 -3.96 8.11 9.18
CA ILE A 624 -4.41 9.07 8.17
C ILE A 624 -4.02 10.47 8.63
N PRO A 625 -3.15 11.20 7.91
CA PRO A 625 -2.78 12.55 8.27
C PRO A 625 -3.97 13.50 8.12
N GLN A 626 -4.07 14.51 8.98
CA GLN A 626 -5.14 15.52 8.90
C GLN A 626 -5.06 16.36 7.62
N ASN A 627 -3.83 16.64 7.15
CA ASN A 627 -3.55 17.31 5.89
C ASN A 627 -2.78 16.37 4.96
N LEU A 628 -3.46 15.88 3.91
CA LEU A 628 -2.84 15.08 2.86
C LEU A 628 -2.08 15.92 1.83
N ASP A 629 -2.35 17.22 1.78
CA ASP A 629 -1.70 18.15 0.83
C ASP A 629 -0.31 18.63 1.30
N SER A 630 0.09 18.36 2.57
CA SER A 630 1.45 18.65 3.02
C SER A 630 2.43 17.65 2.39
N ASP A 631 3.49 18.18 1.75
CA ASP A 631 4.49 17.38 1.02
C ASP A 631 5.48 16.61 1.92
N ASP A 632 5.19 16.52 3.21
CA ASP A 632 6.13 16.06 4.22
C ASP A 632 6.22 14.53 4.37
N ASN A 633 5.24 13.77 3.85
CA ASN A 633 5.19 12.32 4.03
C ASN A 633 5.31 11.58 2.70
N ASP A 634 6.29 10.70 2.56
CA ASP A 634 6.55 9.90 1.38
C ASP A 634 5.72 8.61 1.34
N ILE A 635 5.48 8.02 2.52
CA ILE A 635 4.70 6.79 2.69
C ILE A 635 3.64 7.00 3.76
N ILE A 636 2.39 6.63 3.45
CA ILE A 636 1.27 6.68 4.39
C ILE A 636 0.76 5.26 4.62
N LEU A 637 0.83 4.82 5.88
CA LEU A 637 0.29 3.56 6.34
C LEU A 637 -1.07 3.82 6.97
N THR A 638 -2.17 3.58 6.24
CA THR A 638 -3.52 3.97 6.70
C THR A 638 -3.94 3.25 7.97
N ARG A 639 -3.36 2.07 8.25
CA ARG A 639 -3.47 1.36 9.51
C ARG A 639 -2.24 1.66 10.38
N LYS A 640 -2.45 1.86 11.67
CA LYS A 640 -1.33 2.00 12.62
C LYS A 640 -0.73 0.63 12.96
N ARG A 641 -0.17 -0.07 11.96
CA ARG A 641 0.41 -1.41 12.12
C ARG A 641 1.83 -1.44 11.57
N LEU A 642 2.75 -1.91 12.40
CA LEU A 642 4.14 -2.05 12.02
C LEU A 642 4.36 -3.10 10.91
N SER A 643 3.48 -4.11 10.82
CA SER A 643 3.47 -5.08 9.71
C SER A 643 3.30 -4.44 8.33
N ASP A 644 2.61 -3.30 8.25
CA ASP A 644 2.39 -2.60 6.98
C ASP A 644 3.67 -1.88 6.52
N LEU A 645 4.53 -1.45 7.47
CA LEU A 645 5.86 -0.94 7.16
C LEU A 645 6.78 -2.04 6.63
N VAL A 646 6.77 -3.23 7.26
CA VAL A 646 7.50 -4.41 6.73
C VAL A 646 7.07 -4.70 5.30
N PHE A 647 5.76 -4.71 5.05
CA PHE A 647 5.21 -4.94 3.73
C PHE A 647 5.63 -3.86 2.71
N ALA A 648 5.68 -2.59 3.12
CA ALA A 648 6.15 -1.47 2.28
C ALA A 648 7.59 -1.68 1.83
N ILE A 649 8.50 -1.95 2.78
CA ILE A 649 9.93 -2.19 2.52
C ILE A 649 10.12 -3.42 1.63
N GLN A 650 9.45 -4.53 1.91
CA GLN A 650 9.54 -5.75 1.12
C GLN A 650 9.00 -5.58 -0.31
N THR A 651 7.91 -4.82 -0.47
CA THR A 651 7.33 -4.53 -1.79
C THR A 651 8.29 -3.71 -2.64
N SER A 652 8.92 -2.70 -2.04
CA SER A 652 9.95 -1.88 -2.67
C SER A 652 11.21 -2.71 -3.02
N ALA A 653 11.70 -3.53 -2.09
CA ALA A 653 12.85 -4.39 -2.34
C ALA A 653 12.60 -5.38 -3.49
N LYS A 654 11.41 -5.99 -3.55
CA LYS A 654 11.01 -6.86 -4.67
C LYS A 654 10.93 -6.11 -5.99
N LEU A 655 10.41 -4.87 -5.99
CA LEU A 655 10.41 -4.02 -7.18
C LEU A 655 11.84 -3.82 -7.68
N ASN A 656 12.76 -3.42 -6.81
CA ASN A 656 14.16 -3.17 -7.17
C ASN A 656 14.83 -4.43 -7.75
N GLN A 657 14.60 -5.60 -7.17
CA GLN A 657 15.11 -6.88 -7.68
C GLN A 657 14.56 -7.21 -9.07
N GLN A 658 13.26 -7.02 -9.30
CA GLN A 658 12.63 -7.26 -10.60
C GLN A 658 13.18 -6.33 -11.67
N ILE A 659 13.40 -5.08 -11.31
CA ILE A 659 13.99 -4.07 -12.18
C ILE A 659 15.42 -4.45 -12.56
N GLN A 660 16.27 -4.77 -11.58
CA GLN A 660 17.66 -5.20 -11.83
C GLN A 660 17.73 -6.44 -12.72
N PHE A 661 16.86 -7.44 -12.48
CA PHE A 661 16.78 -8.62 -13.33
C PHE A 661 16.46 -8.26 -14.79
N LYS A 662 15.49 -7.36 -15.02
CA LYS A 662 15.11 -6.93 -16.36
C LYS A 662 16.24 -6.15 -17.04
N GLN A 663 17.01 -5.34 -16.31
CA GLN A 663 18.21 -4.66 -16.83
C GLN A 663 19.26 -5.68 -17.29
N ILE A 664 19.58 -6.66 -16.45
CA ILE A 664 20.55 -7.71 -16.80
C ILE A 664 20.08 -8.51 -18.01
N ALA A 665 18.78 -8.87 -18.06
CA ALA A 665 18.22 -9.62 -19.18
C ALA A 665 18.31 -8.86 -20.51
N ILE A 666 18.12 -7.54 -20.50
CA ILE A 666 18.27 -6.69 -21.70
C ILE A 666 19.72 -6.60 -22.12
N ILE A 667 20.66 -6.41 -21.20
CA ILE A 667 22.09 -6.39 -21.54
C ILE A 667 22.49 -7.72 -22.15
N ALA A 668 22.14 -8.84 -21.53
CA ALA A 668 22.42 -10.18 -22.02
C ALA A 668 21.87 -10.40 -23.43
N TYR A 669 20.63 -9.98 -23.68
CA TYR A 669 20.02 -10.03 -25.01
C TYR A 669 20.80 -9.18 -26.03
N HIS A 670 21.19 -7.97 -25.70
CA HIS A 670 21.96 -7.13 -26.64
C HIS A 670 23.33 -7.71 -26.96
N VAL A 671 24.04 -8.24 -25.97
CA VAL A 671 25.31 -8.93 -26.21
C VAL A 671 25.11 -10.12 -27.15
N LEU A 672 24.08 -10.94 -26.89
CA LEU A 672 23.73 -12.07 -27.75
C LEU A 672 23.36 -11.63 -29.17
N ALA A 673 22.58 -10.54 -29.30
CA ALA A 673 22.19 -10.00 -30.60
C ALA A 673 23.40 -9.48 -31.39
N VAL A 674 24.35 -8.82 -30.74
CA VAL A 674 25.61 -8.39 -31.38
C VAL A 674 26.43 -9.59 -31.85
N ILE A 675 26.54 -10.64 -31.04
CA ILE A 675 27.24 -11.87 -31.42
C ILE A 675 26.56 -12.53 -32.62
N LEU A 676 25.24 -12.70 -32.56
CA LEU A 676 24.47 -13.40 -33.59
C LEU A 676 24.43 -12.60 -34.90
N PHE A 677 24.01 -11.34 -34.86
CA PHE A 677 23.80 -10.50 -36.05
C PHE A 677 25.05 -9.77 -36.50
N GLY A 678 25.94 -9.43 -35.55
CA GLY A 678 27.18 -8.69 -35.84
C GLY A 678 28.32 -9.57 -36.28
N PHE A 679 28.43 -10.82 -35.77
CA PHE A 679 29.58 -11.69 -36.06
C PHE A 679 29.17 -12.99 -36.78
N ILE A 680 28.20 -13.76 -36.24
CA ILE A 680 27.87 -15.07 -36.80
C ILE A 680 27.23 -14.94 -38.19
N THR A 681 26.23 -14.08 -38.34
CA THR A 681 25.51 -13.91 -39.61
C THR A 681 26.44 -13.54 -40.79
N PRO A 682 27.39 -12.57 -40.68
CA PRO A 682 28.27 -12.21 -41.81
C PRO A 682 29.30 -13.27 -42.16
N ILE A 683 29.60 -14.21 -41.26
CA ILE A 683 30.52 -15.33 -41.56
C ILE A 683 29.85 -16.36 -42.48
N PHE A 684 28.55 -16.58 -42.28
CA PHE A 684 27.83 -17.60 -43.05
C PHE A 684 27.15 -17.08 -44.33
N PHE A 685 26.90 -15.76 -44.40
CA PHE A 685 26.16 -15.16 -45.52
C PHE A 685 26.93 -14.00 -46.15
N ASP A 686 27.19 -14.12 -47.43
CA ASP A 686 27.88 -13.09 -48.27
C ASP A 686 26.91 -12.16 -49.01
N ILE A 687 25.65 -12.12 -48.60
CA ILE A 687 24.61 -11.26 -49.15
C ILE A 687 24.05 -10.33 -48.09
N PRO A 688 23.60 -9.11 -48.42
CA PRO A 688 22.89 -8.27 -47.48
C PRO A 688 21.56 -8.89 -47.09
N LEU A 689 21.34 -9.13 -45.79
CA LEU A 689 20.13 -9.76 -45.27
C LEU A 689 19.16 -8.70 -44.73
N PRO A 690 17.85 -8.87 -44.94
CA PRO A 690 16.85 -8.01 -44.32
C PRO A 690 16.87 -8.15 -42.79
N ALA A 691 16.66 -7.03 -42.09
CA ALA A 691 16.65 -6.97 -40.63
C ALA A 691 15.32 -7.52 -40.01
N ILE A 692 14.68 -8.51 -40.64
CA ILE A 692 13.44 -9.11 -40.17
C ILE A 692 13.65 -9.89 -38.87
N LEU A 693 14.68 -10.74 -38.85
CA LEU A 693 14.97 -11.60 -37.70
C LEU A 693 15.34 -10.78 -36.44
N PRO A 694 16.23 -9.77 -36.51
CA PRO A 694 16.44 -8.82 -35.42
C PRO A 694 15.16 -8.13 -34.92
N CYS A 695 14.29 -7.74 -35.83
CA CYS A 695 13.00 -7.13 -35.48
C CYS A 695 12.09 -8.09 -34.71
N ILE A 696 11.99 -9.34 -35.17
CA ILE A 696 11.19 -10.39 -34.51
C ILE A 696 11.73 -10.70 -33.11
N THR A 697 13.04 -10.90 -32.97
CA THR A 697 13.67 -11.18 -31.65
C THR A 697 13.44 -10.02 -30.68
N SER A 698 13.52 -8.79 -31.12
CA SER A 698 13.26 -7.62 -30.29
C SER A 698 11.80 -7.54 -29.79
N ILE A 699 10.81 -7.98 -30.60
CA ILE A 699 9.41 -8.09 -30.18
C ILE A 699 9.24 -9.16 -29.11
N TYR A 700 9.85 -10.34 -29.31
CA TYR A 700 9.76 -11.45 -28.34
C TYR A 700 10.35 -11.06 -26.98
N VAL A 701 11.49 -10.36 -26.95
CA VAL A 701 12.12 -9.87 -25.72
C VAL A 701 11.20 -8.86 -25.00
N VAL A 702 10.63 -7.91 -25.76
CA VAL A 702 9.66 -6.95 -25.17
C VAL A 702 8.48 -7.69 -24.52
N ARG A 703 7.90 -8.68 -25.21
CA ARG A 703 6.78 -9.46 -24.67
C ARG A 703 7.19 -10.32 -23.48
N PHE A 704 8.36 -10.94 -23.52
CA PHE A 704 8.89 -11.73 -22.41
C PHE A 704 9.04 -10.88 -21.15
N LEU A 705 9.71 -9.73 -21.25
CA LEU A 705 9.96 -8.84 -20.12
C LEU A 705 8.68 -8.22 -19.53
N LEU A 706 7.67 -7.99 -20.36
CA LEU A 706 6.36 -7.47 -19.90
C LEU A 706 5.47 -8.54 -19.25
N ASN A 707 5.63 -9.80 -19.60
CA ASN A 707 4.84 -10.89 -19.04
C ASN A 707 5.57 -11.70 -17.95
N TYR A 708 6.83 -11.36 -17.69
CA TYR A 708 7.61 -12.04 -16.66
C TYR A 708 7.23 -11.50 -15.27
N HIS A 709 6.45 -12.30 -14.55
CA HIS A 709 6.07 -12.08 -13.16
C HIS A 709 6.73 -13.17 -12.30
N LYS A 710 7.70 -12.80 -11.51
CA LYS A 710 8.26 -13.70 -10.48
C LYS A 710 8.11 -13.10 -9.09
#